data_3b92d7c3b88ae29f248082f7b77d9fe1
#
_entry.id   3b92d7c3b88ae29f248082f7b77d9fe1
#
_cell.length_a   1.000
_cell.length_b   1.000
_cell.length_c   1.000
_cell.angle_alpha   90.00
_cell.angle_beta   90.00
_cell.angle_gamma   90.00
#
_symmetry.space_group_name_H-M   'P 1'
#
loop_
_entity.id
_entity.type
_entity.pdbx_description
1 polymer ?
#
loop_
_entity_poly.entity_id
_entity_poly.type
_entity_poly.pdbx_seq_one_letter_code
_entity_poly.pdbx_strand_id
1 'polypeptide(L)'
;MPRGLYLPPSQRSRYQTEPGVAAPDVTVVIVNYNVREFLQQALTSVQRASAGLVVETIVIDNDSADGSAEMVQSQFPDVQLTVNRQNVGFGAANNQAIRAARGRHVLLLNPDTILQEDSLRVLASFLDATPDAGAVGCRILNPDGSFALESRRSFPTPAIAFARMTGLSKLFPRSRFFGRYNLTFLPTDERCEVDALSGSCMMIRRDALIDPETGAARLLFDEQFFMYGEDLDLCYRIQRDGWRLYFEPATQIIHYKGESTKKGDLRYVKLFYGAMLLFAQKHFKGRNAGLLILLLRAGILGRAAISATGRLLRRLAPAILDLILSSASFAGVALWRFGSDAIPPQLLTTVTPVFSISVVALVAVLGGYRFGQRTKLRYAVVAPLVGLVVVAALSFFLKQIAFSRFVVGLGAPLSAACMSLWRLVWRGDRERSRRAILVGSEDVADRLQTTLLDNPQPPLTLAGYVDTSSDRGRTEQSSRVRNLGKLSQLRDIARFESAGCIVFVPGALKNEEIFGWMQRLRDLPLQFKMLGSTESHVIGKSSVDELALPSLVEADQALGLARGRTRHRLFDVAVASALLLSTPVLLLARSLGSRKSAVLLSRFNLLLSVIVGRRSIVGFDEQTEYRPPVDYGIKPGLFAVSESVECQPDMDRRYGYYAMRQSAAIDWAIVRRRLSEDVRTQPGGVAE
;
A
#
# COMPACT_ATOMS: atom_id res chain seq x y z
N MET A 1 -20.09 43.19 -19.14
CA MET A 1 -18.73 43.66 -19.40
C MET A 1 -18.42 43.38 -20.86
N PRO A 2 -17.80 44.30 -21.63
CA PRO A 2 -17.64 44.14 -23.07
C PRO A 2 -16.70 43.00 -23.43
N ARG A 3 -17.14 42.17 -24.39
CA ARG A 3 -16.35 41.13 -25.01
C ARG A 3 -15.20 41.76 -25.78
N GLY A 4 -13.96 41.60 -25.32
CA GLY A 4 -12.78 41.94 -26.09
C GLY A 4 -12.78 41.13 -27.41
N LEU A 5 -12.40 41.76 -28.48
CA LEU A 5 -12.28 41.17 -29.81
C LEU A 5 -11.36 39.95 -29.76
N TYR A 6 -11.97 38.77 -29.90
CA TYR A 6 -11.29 37.48 -29.98
C TYR A 6 -10.90 37.25 -31.45
N LEU A 7 -9.61 37.29 -31.74
CA LEU A 7 -9.09 36.83 -33.03
C LEU A 7 -9.05 35.29 -33.03
N PRO A 8 -9.59 34.63 -34.07
CA PRO A 8 -9.60 33.18 -34.15
C PRO A 8 -8.18 32.58 -34.21
N PRO A 9 -7.95 31.40 -33.61
CA PRO A 9 -6.62 30.77 -33.45
C PRO A 9 -5.86 30.48 -34.75
N SER A 10 -6.52 30.48 -35.89
CA SER A 10 -5.96 30.16 -37.22
C SER A 10 -4.89 31.13 -37.74
N GLN A 11 -4.69 32.27 -37.08
CA GLN A 11 -3.66 33.25 -37.50
C GLN A 11 -2.43 33.26 -36.56
N ARG A 12 -2.33 32.37 -35.56
CA ARG A 12 -1.31 32.39 -34.50
C ARG A 12 -0.20 31.35 -34.64
N SER A 13 0.15 30.90 -35.83
CA SER A 13 1.20 29.89 -35.96
C SER A 13 2.39 30.43 -36.73
N ARG A 14 3.51 30.64 -36.03
CA ARG A 14 4.89 30.43 -36.55
C ARG A 14 5.88 30.50 -35.40
N TYR A 15 6.28 29.33 -34.90
CA TYR A 15 7.46 29.21 -34.03
C TYR A 15 8.73 29.46 -34.85
N GLN A 16 9.58 30.37 -34.40
CA GLN A 16 10.98 30.43 -34.80
C GLN A 16 11.76 29.53 -33.88
N THR A 17 11.99 28.27 -34.27
CA THR A 17 13.02 27.41 -33.75
C THR A 17 14.36 27.82 -34.31
N GLU A 18 15.47 27.57 -33.61
CA GLU A 18 16.80 27.69 -34.22
C GLU A 18 16.84 26.94 -35.56
N PRO A 19 17.42 27.52 -36.61
CA PRO A 19 17.41 26.91 -37.92
C PRO A 19 18.13 25.54 -37.91
N GLY A 20 17.35 24.46 -38.02
CA GLY A 20 17.89 23.10 -38.20
C GLY A 20 17.35 22.00 -37.34
N VAL A 21 16.65 22.28 -36.24
CA VAL A 21 16.06 21.21 -35.37
C VAL A 21 14.55 21.33 -35.38
N ALA A 22 13.87 20.29 -35.85
CA ALA A 22 12.39 20.23 -35.80
C ALA A 22 11.95 20.25 -34.31
N ALA A 23 10.98 21.13 -33.98
CA ALA A 23 10.42 21.19 -32.65
C ALA A 23 9.80 19.81 -32.27
N PRO A 24 9.99 19.32 -31.04
CA PRO A 24 9.34 18.09 -30.59
C PRO A 24 7.82 18.17 -30.73
N ASP A 25 7.17 17.04 -31.04
CA ASP A 25 5.71 16.95 -31.07
C ASP A 25 5.13 17.14 -29.68
N VAL A 26 5.76 16.48 -28.70
CA VAL A 26 5.32 16.49 -27.29
C VAL A 26 6.51 16.64 -26.36
N THR A 27 6.41 17.52 -25.36
CA THR A 27 7.27 17.47 -24.16
C THR A 27 6.50 16.81 -23.03
N VAL A 28 7.01 15.68 -22.53
CA VAL A 28 6.48 15.00 -21.34
C VAL A 28 7.18 15.55 -20.11
N VAL A 29 6.40 16.07 -19.16
CA VAL A 29 6.87 16.64 -17.90
C VAL A 29 6.48 15.72 -16.76
N ILE A 30 7.46 15.24 -15.98
CA ILE A 30 7.26 14.39 -14.81
C ILE A 30 7.94 15.02 -13.60
N VAL A 31 7.20 15.22 -12.51
CA VAL A 31 7.73 15.63 -11.21
C VAL A 31 7.80 14.42 -10.30
N ASN A 32 9.00 14.07 -9.83
CA ASN A 32 9.25 12.93 -8.97
C ASN A 32 9.54 13.34 -7.52
N TYR A 33 9.06 12.55 -6.57
CA TYR A 33 9.44 12.64 -5.17
C TYR A 33 9.30 11.29 -4.46
N ASN A 34 10.42 10.60 -4.21
CA ASN A 34 10.52 9.33 -3.49
C ASN A 34 9.59 8.21 -4.02
N VAL A 35 9.55 8.01 -5.35
CA VAL A 35 8.75 6.95 -6.00
C VAL A 35 9.51 6.32 -7.17
N ARG A 36 10.77 5.93 -6.94
CA ARG A 36 11.73 5.40 -7.92
C ARG A 36 11.14 4.33 -8.84
N GLU A 37 10.52 3.30 -8.29
CA GLU A 37 10.01 2.15 -9.05
C GLU A 37 8.85 2.53 -9.96
N PHE A 38 7.98 3.43 -9.49
CA PHE A 38 6.90 3.98 -10.30
C PHE A 38 7.43 4.85 -11.42
N LEU A 39 8.38 5.74 -11.12
CA LEU A 39 9.02 6.61 -12.11
C LEU A 39 9.67 5.78 -13.23
N GLN A 40 10.36 4.70 -12.89
CA GLN A 40 10.96 3.78 -13.86
C GLN A 40 9.91 3.19 -14.81
N GLN A 41 8.77 2.72 -14.28
CA GLN A 41 7.67 2.20 -15.10
C GLN A 41 7.00 3.29 -15.94
N ALA A 42 6.81 4.47 -15.38
CA ALA A 42 6.25 5.62 -16.11
C ALA A 42 7.14 5.97 -17.31
N LEU A 43 8.45 6.13 -17.11
CA LEU A 43 9.42 6.42 -18.18
C LEU A 43 9.46 5.32 -19.24
N THR A 44 9.45 4.06 -18.84
CA THR A 44 9.35 2.92 -19.77
C THR A 44 8.06 2.98 -20.61
N SER A 45 6.92 3.36 -20.00
CA SER A 45 5.67 3.50 -20.72
C SER A 45 5.67 4.70 -21.68
N VAL A 46 6.33 5.80 -21.31
CA VAL A 46 6.54 6.96 -22.17
C VAL A 46 7.37 6.57 -23.41
N GLN A 47 8.48 5.86 -23.23
CA GLN A 47 9.30 5.38 -24.35
C GLN A 47 8.48 4.53 -25.33
N ARG A 48 7.64 3.63 -24.84
CA ARG A 48 6.75 2.81 -25.70
C ARG A 48 5.69 3.64 -26.41
N ALA A 49 5.13 4.63 -25.72
CA ALA A 49 4.11 5.52 -26.29
C ALA A 49 4.68 6.55 -27.27
N SER A 50 6.01 6.74 -27.33
CA SER A 50 6.68 7.70 -28.20
C SER A 50 6.85 7.21 -29.65
N ALA A 51 6.43 6.00 -29.98
CA ALA A 51 6.57 5.45 -31.30
C ALA A 51 5.91 6.33 -32.39
N GLY A 52 6.70 6.81 -33.35
CA GLY A 52 6.23 7.66 -34.45
C GLY A 52 6.07 9.15 -34.12
N LEU A 53 6.56 9.58 -32.95
CA LEU A 53 6.55 10.98 -32.51
C LEU A 53 7.97 11.40 -32.09
N VAL A 54 8.28 12.68 -32.24
CA VAL A 54 9.46 13.30 -31.62
C VAL A 54 9.08 13.76 -30.23
N VAL A 55 9.54 13.02 -29.20
CA VAL A 55 9.17 13.25 -27.82
C VAL A 55 10.39 13.72 -27.02
N GLU A 56 10.24 14.85 -26.35
CA GLU A 56 11.16 15.35 -25.32
C GLU A 56 10.61 14.94 -23.94
N THR A 57 11.45 14.41 -23.06
CA THR A 57 11.04 14.06 -21.70
C THR A 57 11.87 14.84 -20.70
N ILE A 58 11.20 15.56 -19.78
CA ILE A 58 11.82 16.34 -18.70
C ILE A 58 11.34 15.80 -17.38
N VAL A 59 12.30 15.37 -16.53
CA VAL A 59 12.04 14.93 -15.15
C VAL A 59 12.58 15.96 -14.19
N ILE A 60 11.75 16.42 -13.28
CA ILE A 60 12.17 17.21 -12.11
C ILE A 60 12.15 16.31 -10.89
N ASP A 61 13.31 15.94 -10.38
CA ASP A 61 13.42 15.26 -9.11
C ASP A 61 13.36 16.30 -7.98
N ASN A 62 12.36 16.17 -7.12
CA ASN A 62 12.04 17.19 -6.13
C ASN A 62 12.61 16.85 -4.75
N ASP A 63 13.95 16.57 -4.68
CA ASP A 63 14.67 16.19 -3.46
C ASP A 63 14.33 14.76 -3.00
N SER A 64 14.44 13.77 -3.91
CA SER A 64 14.27 12.36 -3.57
C SER A 64 15.51 11.77 -2.91
N ALA A 65 15.29 10.86 -1.94
CA ALA A 65 16.33 10.14 -1.21
C ALA A 65 16.35 8.62 -1.53
N ASP A 66 15.56 8.18 -2.53
CA ASP A 66 15.34 6.77 -2.86
C ASP A 66 16.17 6.27 -4.05
N GLY A 67 17.13 7.07 -4.55
CA GLY A 67 17.94 6.73 -5.72
C GLY A 67 17.23 6.94 -7.05
N SER A 68 16.16 7.75 -7.07
CA SER A 68 15.41 8.08 -8.30
C SER A 68 16.28 8.80 -9.32
N ALA A 69 17.07 9.78 -8.89
CA ALA A 69 17.91 10.59 -9.79
C ALA A 69 18.98 9.73 -10.48
N GLU A 70 19.68 8.90 -9.71
CA GLU A 70 20.70 7.98 -10.21
C GLU A 70 20.11 6.94 -11.19
N MET A 71 18.91 6.46 -10.90
CA MET A 71 18.18 5.53 -11.79
C MET A 71 17.87 6.20 -13.13
N VAL A 72 17.36 7.44 -13.13
CA VAL A 72 17.07 8.18 -14.37
C VAL A 72 18.35 8.40 -15.17
N GLN A 73 19.44 8.87 -14.55
CA GLN A 73 20.72 9.11 -15.21
C GLN A 73 21.32 7.85 -15.86
N SER A 74 21.18 6.70 -15.17
CA SER A 74 21.80 5.44 -15.65
C SER A 74 20.95 4.70 -16.67
N GLN A 75 19.61 4.74 -16.57
CA GLN A 75 18.73 3.91 -17.39
C GLN A 75 17.99 4.69 -18.51
N PHE A 76 17.91 6.02 -18.38
CA PHE A 76 17.18 6.89 -19.31
C PHE A 76 18.03 8.10 -19.70
N PRO A 77 19.18 7.90 -20.38
CA PRO A 77 20.15 8.98 -20.67
C PRO A 77 19.59 10.09 -21.56
N ASP A 78 18.55 9.81 -22.35
CA ASP A 78 17.88 10.80 -23.21
C ASP A 78 16.89 11.70 -22.44
N VAL A 79 16.62 11.42 -21.17
CA VAL A 79 15.72 12.21 -20.33
C VAL A 79 16.47 13.40 -19.73
N GLN A 80 15.92 14.60 -19.90
CA GLN A 80 16.44 15.78 -19.24
C GLN A 80 16.07 15.75 -17.76
N LEU A 81 17.06 15.54 -16.89
CA LEU A 81 16.88 15.50 -15.44
C LEU A 81 17.33 16.79 -14.78
N THR A 82 16.45 17.35 -13.96
CA THR A 82 16.79 18.44 -13.01
C THR A 82 16.55 17.96 -11.59
N VAL A 83 17.55 18.10 -10.70
CA VAL A 83 17.45 17.71 -9.29
C VAL A 83 17.36 18.95 -8.41
N ASN A 84 16.25 19.10 -7.69
CA ASN A 84 16.07 20.18 -6.73
C ASN A 84 16.77 19.83 -5.39
N ARG A 85 17.31 20.84 -4.71
CA ARG A 85 17.95 20.67 -3.39
C ARG A 85 16.96 20.60 -2.22
N GLN A 86 15.69 20.86 -2.48
CA GLN A 86 14.58 20.78 -1.53
C GLN A 86 13.28 20.58 -2.29
N ASN A 87 12.28 19.99 -1.65
CA ASN A 87 10.96 19.83 -2.24
C ASN A 87 10.24 21.19 -2.34
N VAL A 88 10.19 21.76 -3.56
CA VAL A 88 9.57 23.06 -3.84
C VAL A 88 8.06 22.98 -4.07
N GLY A 89 7.47 21.79 -4.00
CA GLY A 89 6.06 21.54 -4.30
C GLY A 89 5.82 21.19 -5.76
N PHE A 90 4.62 20.62 -6.02
CA PHE A 90 4.29 20.07 -7.34
C PHE A 90 4.17 21.15 -8.43
N GLY A 91 3.47 22.26 -8.13
CA GLY A 91 3.27 23.34 -9.09
C GLY A 91 4.57 24.03 -9.51
N ALA A 92 5.42 24.39 -8.54
CA ALA A 92 6.70 25.05 -8.80
C ALA A 92 7.66 24.16 -9.59
N ALA A 93 7.73 22.86 -9.28
CA ALA A 93 8.55 21.91 -10.01
C ALA A 93 8.07 21.71 -11.46
N ASN A 94 6.75 21.60 -11.70
CA ASN A 94 6.21 21.57 -13.06
C ASN A 94 6.53 22.88 -13.83
N ASN A 95 6.49 24.04 -13.17
CA ASN A 95 6.80 25.31 -13.79
C ASN A 95 8.24 25.37 -14.30
N GLN A 96 9.19 24.74 -13.60
CA GLN A 96 10.59 24.62 -14.05
C GLN A 96 10.66 23.88 -15.40
N ALA A 97 9.96 22.74 -15.50
CA ALA A 97 9.95 21.94 -16.72
C ALA A 97 9.15 22.62 -17.86
N ILE A 98 8.00 23.24 -17.56
CA ILE A 98 7.18 23.95 -18.58
C ILE A 98 7.97 25.09 -19.24
N ARG A 99 8.79 25.82 -18.48
CA ARG A 99 9.64 26.88 -19.04
C ARG A 99 10.70 26.33 -19.99
N ALA A 100 11.18 25.12 -19.76
CA ALA A 100 12.17 24.44 -20.60
C ALA A 100 11.55 23.68 -21.79
N ALA A 101 10.24 23.43 -21.75
CA ALA A 101 9.52 22.63 -22.74
C ALA A 101 9.54 23.26 -24.12
N ARG A 102 9.92 22.47 -25.14
CA ARG A 102 10.01 22.90 -26.55
C ARG A 102 8.94 22.29 -27.44
N GLY A 103 8.25 21.25 -26.97
CA GLY A 103 7.21 20.54 -27.72
C GLY A 103 6.01 21.43 -28.08
N ARG A 104 5.36 21.11 -29.20
CA ARG A 104 4.09 21.77 -29.62
C ARG A 104 2.99 21.56 -28.58
N HIS A 105 3.03 20.43 -27.90
CA HIS A 105 2.17 20.08 -26.78
C HIS A 105 3.01 19.72 -25.55
N VAL A 106 2.50 20.04 -24.37
CA VAL A 106 3.13 19.73 -23.09
C VAL A 106 2.23 18.73 -22.35
N LEU A 107 2.71 17.51 -22.11
CA LEU A 107 2.02 16.52 -21.30
C LEU A 107 2.51 16.60 -19.85
N LEU A 108 1.63 16.96 -18.93
CA LEU A 108 1.85 16.79 -17.51
C LEU A 108 1.52 15.34 -17.15
N LEU A 109 2.47 14.64 -16.55
CA LEU A 109 2.34 13.22 -16.24
C LEU A 109 2.84 12.93 -14.84
N ASN A 110 2.03 12.26 -14.02
CA ASN A 110 2.48 11.83 -12.70
C ASN A 110 3.47 10.66 -12.79
N PRO A 111 4.45 10.56 -11.87
CA PRO A 111 5.44 9.48 -11.87
C PRO A 111 4.83 8.10 -11.56
N ASP A 112 3.62 8.03 -10.97
CA ASP A 112 2.90 6.81 -10.62
C ASP A 112 1.81 6.45 -11.65
N THR A 113 2.09 6.71 -12.95
CA THR A 113 1.19 6.40 -14.07
C THR A 113 1.83 5.43 -15.06
N ILE A 114 1.01 4.69 -15.80
CA ILE A 114 1.43 3.86 -16.94
C ILE A 114 0.56 4.25 -18.14
N LEU A 115 1.20 4.68 -19.21
CA LEU A 115 0.56 5.04 -20.47
C LEU A 115 0.22 3.79 -21.30
N GLN A 116 -0.91 3.83 -22.03
CA GLN A 116 -1.16 2.96 -23.17
C GLN A 116 -0.25 3.39 -24.34
N GLU A 117 0.12 2.48 -25.21
CA GLU A 117 1.13 2.70 -26.25
C GLU A 117 0.75 3.80 -27.25
N ASP A 118 -0.51 4.06 -27.44
CA ASP A 118 -1.02 5.11 -28.38
C ASP A 118 -1.33 6.45 -27.72
N SER A 119 -1.16 6.56 -26.39
CA SER A 119 -1.66 7.70 -25.61
C SER A 119 -1.12 9.05 -26.11
N LEU A 120 0.18 9.14 -26.35
CA LEU A 120 0.78 10.40 -26.83
C LEU A 120 0.24 10.79 -28.19
N ARG A 121 0.15 9.82 -29.11
CA ARG A 121 -0.34 10.04 -30.47
C ARG A 121 -1.81 10.46 -30.50
N VAL A 122 -2.67 9.78 -29.74
CA VAL A 122 -4.12 10.08 -29.70
C VAL A 122 -4.36 11.49 -29.16
N LEU A 123 -3.70 11.84 -28.04
CA LEU A 123 -3.88 13.15 -27.41
C LEU A 123 -3.30 14.30 -28.25
N ALA A 124 -2.12 14.10 -28.87
CA ALA A 124 -1.51 15.10 -29.74
C ALA A 124 -2.35 15.31 -30.99
N SER A 125 -2.78 14.24 -31.67
CA SER A 125 -3.65 14.32 -32.85
C SER A 125 -4.99 14.98 -32.55
N PHE A 126 -5.55 14.75 -31.35
CA PHE A 126 -6.77 15.42 -30.91
C PHE A 126 -6.58 16.93 -30.80
N LEU A 127 -5.50 17.37 -30.15
CA LEU A 127 -5.21 18.82 -30.05
C LEU A 127 -4.94 19.45 -31.42
N ASP A 128 -4.24 18.74 -32.30
CA ASP A 128 -3.98 19.25 -33.66
C ASP A 128 -5.28 19.41 -34.48
N ALA A 129 -6.21 18.45 -34.32
CA ALA A 129 -7.51 18.48 -35.03
C ALA A 129 -8.55 19.43 -34.38
N THR A 130 -8.30 19.93 -33.14
CA THR A 130 -9.27 20.72 -32.38
C THR A 130 -8.65 22.08 -31.99
N PRO A 131 -8.71 23.10 -32.83
CA PRO A 131 -7.98 24.36 -32.63
C PRO A 131 -8.38 25.16 -31.39
N ASP A 132 -9.60 24.99 -30.87
CA ASP A 132 -10.12 25.65 -29.66
C ASP A 132 -9.78 24.89 -28.39
N ALA A 133 -9.22 23.67 -28.50
CA ALA A 133 -8.78 22.89 -27.36
C ALA A 133 -7.47 23.43 -26.80
N GLY A 134 -7.51 23.94 -25.56
CA GLY A 134 -6.33 24.33 -24.80
C GLY A 134 -5.68 23.16 -24.08
N ALA A 135 -6.49 22.19 -23.64
CA ALA A 135 -5.97 20.94 -23.06
C ALA A 135 -6.93 19.76 -23.27
N VAL A 136 -6.35 18.56 -23.19
CA VAL A 136 -7.07 17.29 -23.28
C VAL A 136 -6.52 16.32 -22.23
N GLY A 137 -7.42 15.56 -21.62
CA GLY A 137 -7.10 14.45 -20.73
C GLY A 137 -7.73 13.15 -21.22
N CYS A 138 -7.11 12.02 -20.87
CA CYS A 138 -7.59 10.71 -21.28
C CYS A 138 -8.40 10.00 -20.19
N ARG A 139 -8.86 8.78 -20.50
CA ARG A 139 -9.44 7.87 -19.52
C ARG A 139 -8.37 7.44 -18.55
N ILE A 140 -8.59 7.69 -17.25
CA ILE A 140 -7.73 7.22 -16.18
C ILE A 140 -8.37 5.99 -15.52
N LEU A 141 -7.62 4.93 -15.38
CA LEU A 141 -8.00 3.72 -14.66
C LEU A 141 -7.37 3.70 -13.26
N ASN A 142 -8.13 3.26 -12.30
CA ASN A 142 -7.58 2.85 -11.01
C ASN A 142 -6.82 1.52 -11.16
N PRO A 143 -5.94 1.15 -10.21
CA PRO A 143 -5.23 -0.12 -10.23
C PRO A 143 -6.13 -1.37 -10.18
N ASP A 144 -7.43 -1.23 -9.93
CA ASP A 144 -8.43 -2.31 -10.00
C ASP A 144 -9.18 -2.34 -11.35
N GLY A 145 -8.71 -1.60 -12.35
CA GLY A 145 -9.32 -1.49 -13.67
C GLY A 145 -10.60 -0.65 -13.71
N SER A 146 -11.04 -0.09 -12.59
CA SER A 146 -12.22 0.79 -12.58
C SER A 146 -11.89 2.19 -13.09
N PHE A 147 -12.89 2.86 -13.68
CA PHE A 147 -12.78 4.24 -14.10
C PHE A 147 -12.49 5.18 -12.93
N ALA A 148 -11.46 5.99 -13.04
CA ALA A 148 -11.11 6.99 -12.05
C ALA A 148 -11.95 8.26 -12.26
N LEU A 149 -12.80 8.56 -11.27
CA LEU A 149 -13.75 9.68 -11.36
C LEU A 149 -13.10 11.06 -11.55
N GLU A 150 -11.82 11.20 -11.23
CA GLU A 150 -11.06 12.43 -11.44
C GLU A 150 -10.58 12.65 -12.86
N SER A 151 -10.77 11.68 -13.78
CA SER A 151 -10.45 11.85 -15.20
C SER A 151 -11.11 13.11 -15.80
N ARG A 152 -12.26 13.45 -15.26
CA ARG A 152 -13.04 14.63 -15.66
C ARG A 152 -13.81 15.22 -14.48
N ARG A 153 -13.81 16.52 -14.33
CA ARG A 153 -14.40 17.22 -13.17
C ARG A 153 -15.07 18.53 -13.59
N SER A 154 -16.04 18.96 -12.77
CA SER A 154 -16.52 20.35 -12.77
C SER A 154 -15.86 21.16 -11.66
N PHE A 155 -15.88 22.48 -11.77
CA PHE A 155 -15.41 23.35 -10.70
C PHE A 155 -16.28 23.23 -9.44
N PRO A 156 -15.68 23.29 -8.25
CA PRO A 156 -16.39 23.12 -6.99
C PRO A 156 -17.18 24.38 -6.59
N THR A 157 -18.37 24.57 -7.20
CA THR A 157 -19.32 25.59 -6.70
C THR A 157 -19.90 25.18 -5.34
N PRO A 158 -20.51 26.12 -4.55
CA PRO A 158 -21.09 25.78 -3.25
C PRO A 158 -22.08 24.61 -3.29
N ALA A 159 -22.97 24.56 -4.29
CA ALA A 159 -23.95 23.50 -4.46
C ALA A 159 -23.29 22.15 -4.78
N ILE A 160 -22.28 22.14 -5.66
CA ILE A 160 -21.51 20.96 -6.06
C ILE A 160 -20.69 20.44 -4.86
N ALA A 161 -20.03 21.33 -4.12
CA ALA A 161 -19.30 21.00 -2.92
C ALA A 161 -20.20 20.40 -1.83
N PHE A 162 -21.37 20.99 -1.61
CA PHE A 162 -22.37 20.49 -0.68
C PHE A 162 -22.83 19.06 -1.04
N ALA A 163 -23.24 18.83 -2.29
CA ALA A 163 -23.67 17.52 -2.76
C ALA A 163 -22.60 16.43 -2.58
N ARG A 164 -21.32 16.79 -2.80
CA ARG A 164 -20.18 15.89 -2.60
C ARG A 164 -19.92 15.60 -1.10
N MET A 165 -19.99 16.62 -0.25
CA MET A 165 -19.69 16.50 1.17
C MET A 165 -20.76 15.70 1.92
N THR A 166 -22.03 15.92 1.60
CA THR A 166 -23.16 15.19 2.19
C THR A 166 -23.32 13.77 1.66
N GLY A 167 -22.57 13.39 0.61
CA GLY A 167 -22.66 12.07 -0.01
C GLY A 167 -23.81 11.94 -1.03
N LEU A 168 -24.59 12.99 -1.28
CA LEU A 168 -25.68 12.99 -2.27
C LEU A 168 -25.16 12.64 -3.68
N SER A 169 -23.95 13.06 -4.01
CA SER A 169 -23.30 12.67 -5.27
C SER A 169 -23.06 11.16 -5.43
N LYS A 170 -22.89 10.42 -4.34
CA LYS A 170 -22.78 8.96 -4.33
C LYS A 170 -24.13 8.28 -4.36
N LEU A 171 -25.11 8.86 -3.67
CA LEU A 171 -26.47 8.33 -3.61
C LEU A 171 -27.21 8.50 -4.95
N PHE A 172 -26.97 9.62 -5.64
CA PHE A 172 -27.60 9.94 -6.91
C PHE A 172 -26.55 10.20 -8.03
N PRO A 173 -25.74 9.23 -8.41
CA PRO A 173 -24.62 9.42 -9.34
C PRO A 173 -25.07 9.78 -10.77
N ARG A 174 -26.28 9.37 -11.18
CA ARG A 174 -26.87 9.69 -12.50
C ARG A 174 -27.56 11.05 -12.57
N SER A 175 -27.68 11.76 -11.45
CA SER A 175 -28.28 13.07 -11.43
C SER A 175 -27.34 14.12 -12.03
N ARG A 176 -27.81 14.90 -12.99
CA ARG A 176 -27.06 16.05 -13.56
C ARG A 176 -26.73 17.12 -12.51
N PHE A 177 -27.49 17.20 -11.42
CA PHE A 177 -27.25 18.13 -10.32
C PHE A 177 -26.27 17.55 -9.29
N PHE A 178 -26.56 16.36 -8.74
CA PHE A 178 -25.74 15.76 -7.67
C PHE A 178 -24.45 15.09 -8.20
N GLY A 179 -24.49 14.50 -9.41
CA GLY A 179 -23.32 13.87 -10.05
C GLY A 179 -22.37 14.85 -10.76
N ARG A 180 -22.65 16.17 -10.71
CA ARG A 180 -21.99 17.18 -11.53
C ARG A 180 -20.48 17.30 -11.26
N TYR A 181 -20.02 17.11 -10.02
CA TYR A 181 -18.60 17.25 -9.71
C TYR A 181 -17.68 16.35 -10.55
N ASN A 182 -18.02 15.09 -10.70
CA ASN A 182 -17.25 14.11 -11.47
C ASN A 182 -17.95 13.73 -12.78
N LEU A 183 -18.99 14.47 -13.18
CA LEU A 183 -19.77 14.25 -14.42
C LEU A 183 -20.20 12.78 -14.56
N THR A 184 -20.63 12.16 -13.44
CA THR A 184 -20.95 10.72 -13.36
C THR A 184 -22.22 10.34 -14.12
N PHE A 185 -22.98 11.30 -14.55
CA PHE A 185 -24.16 11.13 -15.44
C PHE A 185 -23.80 10.99 -16.93
N LEU A 186 -22.54 11.31 -17.32
CA LEU A 186 -22.08 11.14 -18.70
C LEU A 186 -21.46 9.75 -18.89
N PRO A 187 -21.61 9.12 -20.06
CA PRO A 187 -20.91 7.89 -20.41
C PRO A 187 -19.40 8.03 -20.29
N THR A 188 -18.71 6.95 -19.94
CA THR A 188 -17.24 6.97 -19.70
C THR A 188 -16.43 6.77 -20.99
N ASP A 189 -17.08 6.45 -22.07
CA ASP A 189 -16.55 6.12 -23.39
C ASP A 189 -16.88 7.17 -24.46
N GLU A 190 -17.50 8.28 -24.06
CA GLU A 190 -17.81 9.40 -24.95
C GLU A 190 -16.89 10.60 -24.67
N ARG A 191 -16.43 11.20 -25.76
CA ARG A 191 -15.73 12.49 -25.72
C ARG A 191 -16.66 13.59 -25.23
N CYS A 192 -16.17 14.46 -24.37
CA CYS A 192 -16.96 15.59 -23.88
C CYS A 192 -16.07 16.76 -23.45
N GLU A 193 -16.65 17.98 -23.54
CA GLU A 193 -16.07 19.16 -22.91
C GLU A 193 -16.22 19.07 -21.39
N VAL A 194 -15.20 19.49 -20.64
CA VAL A 194 -15.14 19.41 -19.18
C VAL A 194 -14.62 20.72 -18.58
N ASP A 195 -14.97 20.96 -17.31
CA ASP A 195 -14.46 22.17 -16.62
C ASP A 195 -13.02 21.96 -16.17
N ALA A 196 -12.63 20.74 -15.76
CA ALA A 196 -11.28 20.45 -15.30
C ALA A 196 -10.87 19.01 -15.55
N LEU A 197 -9.58 18.83 -15.80
CA LEU A 197 -8.88 17.57 -15.99
C LEU A 197 -8.03 17.24 -14.77
N SER A 198 -7.53 16.01 -14.71
CA SER A 198 -6.55 15.61 -13.69
C SER A 198 -5.14 15.94 -14.15
N GLY A 199 -4.35 16.60 -13.30
CA GLY A 199 -2.94 16.84 -13.55
C GLY A 199 -2.08 15.59 -13.62
N SER A 200 -2.66 14.38 -13.35
CA SER A 200 -1.94 13.12 -13.47
C SER A 200 -1.69 12.69 -14.93
N CYS A 201 -2.51 13.16 -15.88
CA CYS A 201 -2.30 13.04 -17.32
C CYS A 201 -3.13 14.12 -18.02
N MET A 202 -2.49 15.21 -18.34
CA MET A 202 -3.13 16.36 -19.02
C MET A 202 -2.19 16.89 -20.10
N MET A 203 -2.56 16.72 -21.36
CA MET A 203 -1.82 17.31 -22.48
C MET A 203 -2.37 18.70 -22.78
N ILE A 204 -1.49 19.69 -22.79
CA ILE A 204 -1.83 21.11 -22.95
C ILE A 204 -1.17 21.63 -24.22
N ARG A 205 -1.89 22.37 -25.01
CA ARG A 205 -1.34 23.11 -26.13
C ARG A 205 -0.33 24.14 -25.61
N ARG A 206 0.87 24.18 -26.17
CA ARG A 206 1.92 25.08 -25.69
C ARG A 206 1.50 26.56 -25.75
N ASP A 207 0.74 26.96 -26.76
CA ASP A 207 0.22 28.32 -26.91
C ASP A 207 -0.73 28.76 -25.79
N ALA A 208 -1.33 27.81 -25.07
CA ALA A 208 -2.12 28.13 -23.87
C ALA A 208 -1.25 28.38 -22.64
N LEU A 209 0.00 27.87 -22.61
CA LEU A 209 0.93 28.03 -21.49
C LEU A 209 1.95 29.14 -21.70
N ILE A 210 2.41 29.30 -22.92
CA ILE A 210 3.52 30.18 -23.31
C ILE A 210 3.02 31.09 -24.42
N ASP A 211 3.30 32.37 -24.30
CA ASP A 211 2.98 33.34 -25.33
C ASP A 211 3.81 33.05 -26.58
N PRO A 212 3.16 32.79 -27.74
CA PRO A 212 3.85 32.39 -28.94
C PRO A 212 4.71 33.51 -29.58
N GLU A 213 4.42 34.77 -29.27
CA GLU A 213 5.14 35.93 -29.84
C GLU A 213 6.39 36.26 -29.01
N THR A 214 6.26 36.23 -27.71
CA THR A 214 7.34 36.64 -26.81
C THR A 214 8.14 35.45 -26.24
N GLY A 215 7.61 34.21 -26.34
CA GLY A 215 8.17 33.04 -25.67
C GLY A 215 8.03 33.07 -24.15
N ALA A 216 7.37 34.08 -23.57
CA ALA A 216 7.20 34.22 -22.14
C ALA A 216 6.14 33.29 -21.59
N ALA A 217 6.37 32.79 -20.39
CA ALA A 217 5.39 31.97 -19.70
C ALA A 217 4.15 32.80 -19.33
N ARG A 218 2.98 32.38 -19.83
CA ARG A 218 1.70 33.08 -19.69
C ARG A 218 0.82 32.43 -18.60
N LEU A 219 0.59 31.14 -18.70
CA LEU A 219 -0.22 30.38 -17.78
C LEU A 219 0.61 29.26 -17.16
N LEU A 220 1.20 29.50 -16.00
CA LEU A 220 1.90 28.51 -15.20
C LEU A 220 1.05 28.09 -14.01
N PHE A 221 1.43 27.02 -13.34
CA PHE A 221 0.84 26.68 -12.05
C PHE A 221 1.02 27.83 -11.04
N ASP A 222 0.00 28.09 -10.24
CA ASP A 222 0.13 29.02 -9.11
C ASP A 222 0.86 28.32 -7.95
N GLU A 223 2.03 28.80 -7.61
CA GLU A 223 2.94 28.22 -6.62
C GLU A 223 2.41 28.33 -5.17
N GLN A 224 1.33 29.09 -4.92
CA GLN A 224 0.63 29.06 -3.65
C GLN A 224 -0.01 27.70 -3.35
N PHE A 225 -0.32 26.89 -4.40
CA PHE A 225 -0.74 25.52 -4.28
C PHE A 225 0.48 24.62 -4.17
N PHE A 226 0.84 24.22 -2.93
CA PHE A 226 1.95 23.31 -2.73
C PHE A 226 1.68 21.91 -3.33
N MET A 227 0.45 21.41 -3.13
CA MET A 227 -0.04 20.14 -3.67
C MET A 227 -1.57 20.09 -3.60
N TYR A 228 -2.21 19.59 -4.64
CA TYR A 228 -3.67 19.55 -4.89
C TYR A 228 -4.28 20.92 -5.22
N GLY A 229 -5.22 20.90 -6.16
CA GLY A 229 -5.98 22.08 -6.59
C GLY A 229 -5.26 22.99 -7.58
N GLU A 230 -3.95 22.81 -7.77
CA GLU A 230 -3.15 23.47 -8.80
C GLU A 230 -3.66 23.15 -10.20
N ASP A 231 -4.08 21.90 -10.43
CA ASP A 231 -4.67 21.45 -11.71
C ASP A 231 -6.03 22.10 -11.97
N LEU A 232 -6.88 22.21 -10.95
CA LEU A 232 -8.15 22.93 -11.02
C LEU A 232 -7.94 24.42 -11.31
N ASP A 233 -6.97 25.04 -10.65
CA ASP A 233 -6.62 26.45 -10.84
C ASP A 233 -6.12 26.71 -12.27
N LEU A 234 -5.23 25.86 -12.76
CA LEU A 234 -4.70 25.96 -14.13
C LEU A 234 -5.82 25.78 -15.15
N CYS A 235 -6.67 24.76 -15.03
CA CYS A 235 -7.82 24.52 -15.89
C CYS A 235 -8.78 25.72 -15.90
N TYR A 236 -9.06 26.31 -14.72
CA TYR A 236 -9.90 27.48 -14.61
C TYR A 236 -9.32 28.68 -15.36
N ARG A 237 -8.00 28.92 -15.26
CA ARG A 237 -7.33 30.04 -15.96
C ARG A 237 -7.22 29.81 -17.45
N ILE A 238 -6.99 28.58 -17.91
CA ILE A 238 -7.01 28.21 -19.35
C ILE A 238 -8.37 28.49 -19.94
N GLN A 239 -9.48 28.11 -19.28
CA GLN A 239 -10.84 28.42 -19.79
C GLN A 239 -11.15 29.93 -19.75
N ARG A 240 -10.72 30.62 -18.70
CA ARG A 240 -10.90 32.06 -18.58
C ARG A 240 -10.17 32.82 -19.71
N ASP A 241 -9.10 32.24 -20.22
CA ASP A 241 -8.31 32.76 -21.35
C ASP A 241 -8.94 32.40 -22.73
N GLY A 242 -10.09 31.74 -22.72
CA GLY A 242 -10.89 31.46 -23.92
C GLY A 242 -10.70 30.08 -24.54
N TRP A 243 -9.83 29.24 -23.97
CA TRP A 243 -9.61 27.86 -24.39
C TRP A 243 -10.67 26.92 -23.81
N ARG A 244 -10.91 25.78 -24.51
CA ARG A 244 -11.75 24.67 -24.01
C ARG A 244 -10.92 23.50 -23.54
N LEU A 245 -11.49 22.71 -22.64
CA LEU A 245 -10.86 21.50 -22.09
C LEU A 245 -11.71 20.29 -22.49
N TYR A 246 -11.05 19.21 -22.91
CA TYR A 246 -11.73 18.03 -23.40
C TYR A 246 -11.27 16.75 -22.69
N PHE A 247 -12.22 15.83 -22.50
CA PHE A 247 -11.98 14.45 -22.13
C PHE A 247 -12.03 13.57 -23.38
N GLU A 248 -10.95 12.85 -23.66
CA GLU A 248 -10.78 11.96 -24.81
C GLU A 248 -10.65 10.50 -24.32
N PRO A 249 -11.68 9.65 -24.47
CA PRO A 249 -11.67 8.28 -23.99
C PRO A 249 -11.02 7.27 -24.93
N ALA A 250 -10.59 7.66 -26.13
CA ALA A 250 -10.00 6.75 -27.13
C ALA A 250 -8.67 6.14 -26.65
N THR A 251 -8.02 6.77 -25.68
CA THR A 251 -6.84 6.22 -25.01
C THR A 251 -6.98 6.28 -23.50
N GLN A 252 -6.12 5.55 -22.79
CA GLN A 252 -6.22 5.41 -21.35
C GLN A 252 -4.86 5.21 -20.66
N ILE A 253 -4.82 5.52 -19.37
CA ILE A 253 -3.68 5.28 -18.49
C ILE A 253 -4.12 4.55 -17.23
N ILE A 254 -3.19 3.89 -16.54
CA ILE A 254 -3.36 3.51 -15.13
C ILE A 254 -2.70 4.55 -14.24
N HIS A 255 -3.34 4.92 -13.14
CA HIS A 255 -2.78 5.79 -12.11
C HIS A 255 -2.85 5.10 -10.75
N TYR A 256 -1.68 4.75 -10.19
CA TYR A 256 -1.59 3.99 -8.94
C TYR A 256 -2.01 4.78 -7.71
N LYS A 257 -1.95 6.09 -7.72
CA LYS A 257 -2.43 7.03 -6.69
C LYS A 257 -1.89 6.87 -5.28
N GLY A 258 -1.16 7.87 -4.85
CA GLY A 258 -0.96 8.14 -3.43
C GLY A 258 0.27 7.51 -2.80
N GLU A 259 1.26 7.12 -3.60
CA GLU A 259 2.53 6.71 -3.04
C GLU A 259 3.30 7.90 -2.46
N SER A 260 3.26 9.06 -3.10
CA SER A 260 3.83 10.31 -2.54
C SER A 260 3.03 10.87 -1.34
N THR A 261 1.77 10.44 -1.15
CA THR A 261 0.91 10.87 -0.04
C THR A 261 -0.06 9.77 0.38
N LYS A 262 0.24 9.07 1.47
CA LYS A 262 -0.64 8.00 1.99
C LYS A 262 -2.01 8.55 2.34
N LYS A 263 -3.05 8.15 1.57
CA LYS A 263 -4.45 8.53 1.78
C LYS A 263 -4.91 8.08 3.17
N GLY A 264 -5.29 9.04 4.01
CA GLY A 264 -5.80 8.79 5.37
C GLY A 264 -4.95 9.44 6.46
N ASP A 265 -3.84 10.05 6.11
CA ASP A 265 -3.09 10.90 7.03
C ASP A 265 -3.83 12.25 7.22
N LEU A 266 -3.79 12.78 8.44
CA LEU A 266 -4.31 14.13 8.74
C LEU A 266 -3.64 15.20 7.86
N ARG A 267 -2.39 14.96 7.46
CA ARG A 267 -1.62 15.81 6.55
C ARG A 267 -2.25 15.90 5.15
N TYR A 268 -2.68 14.75 4.60
CA TYR A 268 -3.43 14.72 3.32
C TYR A 268 -4.73 15.54 3.41
N VAL A 269 -5.52 15.33 4.46
CA VAL A 269 -6.78 16.04 4.67
C VAL A 269 -6.54 17.56 4.73
N LYS A 270 -5.53 17.98 5.49
CA LYS A 270 -5.16 19.41 5.62
C LYS A 270 -4.74 20.03 4.29
N LEU A 271 -3.88 19.34 3.52
CA LEU A 271 -3.39 19.82 2.22
C LEU A 271 -4.52 19.90 1.19
N PHE A 272 -5.29 18.84 1.02
CA PHE A 272 -6.37 18.79 0.02
C PHE A 272 -7.45 19.85 0.26
N TYR A 273 -7.92 19.97 1.51
CA TYR A 273 -8.95 20.96 1.81
C TYR A 273 -8.41 22.39 1.92
N GLY A 274 -7.14 22.55 2.31
CA GLY A 274 -6.46 23.84 2.25
C GLY A 274 -6.41 24.37 0.83
N ALA A 275 -6.07 23.51 -0.13
CA ALA A 275 -6.07 23.83 -1.56
C ALA A 275 -7.48 24.20 -2.08
N MET A 276 -8.53 23.48 -1.65
CA MET A 276 -9.90 23.82 -2.01
C MET A 276 -10.34 25.19 -1.46
N LEU A 277 -9.92 25.52 -0.24
CA LEU A 277 -10.18 26.84 0.36
C LEU A 277 -9.45 27.95 -0.40
N LEU A 278 -8.17 27.72 -0.76
CA LEU A 278 -7.37 28.66 -1.55
C LEU A 278 -8.02 28.91 -2.92
N PHE A 279 -8.43 27.84 -3.63
CA PHE A 279 -9.16 27.94 -4.89
C PHE A 279 -10.45 28.77 -4.74
N ALA A 280 -11.23 28.50 -3.69
CA ALA A 280 -12.47 29.22 -3.42
C ALA A 280 -12.22 30.72 -3.15
N GLN A 281 -11.20 31.05 -2.37
CA GLN A 281 -10.82 32.43 -2.05
C GLN A 281 -10.34 33.20 -3.26
N LYS A 282 -9.60 32.52 -4.15
CA LYS A 282 -9.00 33.13 -5.34
C LYS A 282 -10.04 33.43 -6.44
N HIS A 283 -10.95 32.50 -6.70
CA HIS A 283 -11.83 32.55 -7.86
C HIS A 283 -13.27 32.94 -7.57
N PHE A 284 -13.76 32.78 -6.33
CA PHE A 284 -15.11 33.18 -5.96
C PHE A 284 -15.10 34.45 -5.10
N LYS A 285 -15.90 35.44 -5.48
CA LYS A 285 -16.04 36.72 -4.77
C LYS A 285 -17.48 36.87 -4.22
N GLY A 286 -17.64 37.65 -3.14
CA GLY A 286 -18.94 38.00 -2.56
C GLY A 286 -19.53 36.93 -1.63
N ARG A 287 -20.87 36.99 -1.40
CA ARG A 287 -21.61 36.16 -0.41
C ARG A 287 -21.49 34.65 -0.67
N ASN A 288 -21.34 34.26 -1.95
CA ASN A 288 -21.17 32.86 -2.34
C ASN A 288 -19.83 32.28 -1.90
N ALA A 289 -18.77 33.09 -1.85
CA ALA A 289 -17.47 32.66 -1.36
C ALA A 289 -17.50 32.35 0.15
N GLY A 290 -18.14 33.22 0.95
CA GLY A 290 -18.30 33.00 2.40
C GLY A 290 -19.05 31.70 2.71
N LEU A 291 -20.17 31.45 2.02
CA LEU A 291 -20.93 30.20 2.18
C LEU A 291 -20.11 28.97 1.77
N LEU A 292 -19.39 29.03 0.64
CA LEU A 292 -18.53 27.92 0.21
C LEU A 292 -17.44 27.63 1.23
N ILE A 293 -16.76 28.66 1.74
CA ILE A 293 -15.73 28.53 2.78
C ILE A 293 -16.28 27.91 4.05
N LEU A 294 -17.47 28.34 4.50
CA LEU A 294 -18.15 27.79 5.68
C LEU A 294 -18.48 26.29 5.47
N LEU A 295 -19.08 25.95 4.33
CA LEU A 295 -19.39 24.56 3.98
C LEU A 295 -18.14 23.70 3.90
N LEU A 296 -17.07 24.18 3.25
CA LEU A 296 -15.81 23.45 3.19
C LEU A 296 -15.22 23.21 4.59
N ARG A 297 -15.18 24.23 5.47
CA ARG A 297 -14.72 24.08 6.86
C ARG A 297 -15.55 23.06 7.65
N ALA A 298 -16.87 23.14 7.56
CA ALA A 298 -17.77 22.18 8.22
C ALA A 298 -17.54 20.76 7.70
N GLY A 299 -17.37 20.58 6.39
CA GLY A 299 -17.07 19.29 5.78
C GLY A 299 -15.70 18.72 6.17
N ILE A 300 -14.68 19.56 6.31
CA ILE A 300 -13.36 19.15 6.80
C ILE A 300 -13.49 18.55 8.21
N LEU A 301 -14.14 19.28 9.12
CA LEU A 301 -14.35 18.85 10.50
C LEU A 301 -15.18 17.55 10.57
N GLY A 302 -16.31 17.51 9.85
CA GLY A 302 -17.17 16.32 9.78
C GLY A 302 -16.43 15.10 9.23
N ARG A 303 -15.69 15.26 8.10
CA ARG A 303 -14.93 14.17 7.52
C ARG A 303 -13.75 13.74 8.39
N ALA A 304 -13.06 14.67 9.04
CA ALA A 304 -12.01 14.36 10.00
C ALA A 304 -12.55 13.55 11.18
N ALA A 305 -13.69 13.96 11.73
CA ALA A 305 -14.39 13.24 12.80
C ALA A 305 -14.82 11.83 12.35
N ILE A 306 -15.52 11.69 11.21
CA ILE A 306 -15.93 10.40 10.66
C ILE A 306 -14.70 9.49 10.40
N SER A 307 -13.63 10.06 9.84
CA SER A 307 -12.40 9.29 9.57
C SER A 307 -11.70 8.87 10.86
N ALA A 308 -11.66 9.73 11.87
CA ALA A 308 -11.08 9.41 13.18
C ALA A 308 -11.90 8.33 13.90
N THR A 309 -13.23 8.49 13.94
CA THR A 309 -14.16 7.50 14.51
C THR A 309 -14.06 6.17 13.75
N GLY A 310 -14.06 6.17 12.42
CA GLY A 310 -13.93 4.96 11.63
C GLY A 310 -12.58 4.26 11.80
N ARG A 311 -11.48 5.00 12.02
CA ARG A 311 -10.17 4.40 12.38
C ARG A 311 -10.20 3.81 13.78
N LEU A 312 -10.77 4.52 14.73
CA LEU A 312 -10.92 4.06 16.11
C LEU A 312 -11.76 2.79 16.18
N LEU A 313 -12.95 2.80 15.56
CA LEU A 313 -13.83 1.63 15.48
C LEU A 313 -13.13 0.43 14.82
N ARG A 314 -12.45 0.62 13.69
CA ARG A 314 -11.68 -0.46 13.03
C ARG A 314 -10.52 -0.98 13.88
N ARG A 315 -9.92 -0.15 14.73
CA ARG A 315 -8.90 -0.60 15.69
C ARG A 315 -9.51 -1.38 16.84
N LEU A 316 -10.64 -0.93 17.35
CA LEU A 316 -11.32 -1.50 18.50
C LEU A 316 -12.23 -2.69 18.13
N ALA A 317 -12.72 -2.77 16.91
CA ALA A 317 -13.68 -3.81 16.47
C ALA A 317 -13.26 -5.25 16.86
N PRO A 318 -12.00 -5.69 16.67
CA PRO A 318 -11.61 -7.03 17.10
C PRO A 318 -11.66 -7.23 18.62
N ALA A 319 -11.35 -6.18 19.40
CA ALA A 319 -11.42 -6.22 20.86
C ALA A 319 -12.86 -6.20 21.35
N ILE A 320 -13.71 -5.38 20.72
CA ILE A 320 -15.14 -5.33 21.00
C ILE A 320 -15.80 -6.68 20.65
N LEU A 321 -15.43 -7.27 19.52
CA LEU A 321 -15.94 -8.59 19.11
C LEU A 321 -15.53 -9.67 20.11
N ASP A 322 -14.27 -9.73 20.54
CA ASP A 322 -13.82 -10.65 21.57
C ASP A 322 -14.54 -10.42 22.90
N LEU A 323 -14.80 -9.17 23.28
CA LEU A 323 -15.55 -8.81 24.49
C LEU A 323 -16.99 -9.32 24.40
N ILE A 324 -17.66 -9.09 23.27
CA ILE A 324 -19.04 -9.55 23.03
C ILE A 324 -19.10 -11.07 23.03
N LEU A 325 -18.22 -11.76 22.27
CA LEU A 325 -18.23 -13.20 22.17
C LEU A 325 -17.91 -13.89 23.49
N SER A 326 -16.96 -13.38 24.26
CA SER A 326 -16.65 -13.91 25.59
C SER A 326 -17.80 -13.69 26.57
N SER A 327 -18.40 -12.50 26.59
CA SER A 327 -19.55 -12.22 27.45
C SER A 327 -20.80 -13.04 27.05
N ALA A 328 -21.09 -13.14 25.75
CA ALA A 328 -22.19 -13.95 25.24
C ALA A 328 -22.04 -15.45 25.53
N SER A 329 -20.78 -15.98 25.50
CA SER A 329 -20.49 -17.36 25.86
C SER A 329 -20.86 -17.65 27.31
N PHE A 330 -20.50 -16.76 28.23
CA PHE A 330 -20.87 -16.91 29.64
C PHE A 330 -22.37 -16.76 29.87
N ALA A 331 -23.01 -15.74 29.26
CA ALA A 331 -24.44 -15.54 29.35
C ALA A 331 -25.22 -16.74 28.78
N GLY A 332 -24.79 -17.27 27.63
CA GLY A 332 -25.42 -18.44 27.01
C GLY A 332 -25.34 -19.69 27.87
N VAL A 333 -24.18 -19.98 28.49
CA VAL A 333 -24.02 -21.09 29.41
C VAL A 333 -24.83 -20.88 30.70
N ALA A 334 -24.93 -19.64 31.18
CA ALA A 334 -25.74 -19.31 32.36
C ALA A 334 -27.24 -19.50 32.07
N LEU A 335 -27.72 -19.02 30.94
CA LEU A 335 -29.11 -19.23 30.47
C LEU A 335 -29.44 -20.72 30.33
N TRP A 336 -28.54 -21.48 29.74
CA TRP A 336 -28.71 -22.92 29.59
C TRP A 336 -28.76 -23.65 30.94
N ARG A 337 -27.95 -23.23 31.93
CA ARG A 337 -27.84 -23.88 33.23
C ARG A 337 -28.97 -23.51 34.21
N PHE A 338 -29.41 -22.26 34.19
CA PHE A 338 -30.32 -21.72 35.20
C PHE A 338 -31.71 -21.35 34.66
N GLY A 339 -31.89 -21.25 33.36
CA GLY A 339 -33.07 -20.61 32.75
C GLY A 339 -33.01 -19.09 32.87
N SER A 340 -34.00 -18.39 32.32
CA SER A 340 -34.05 -16.92 32.28
C SER A 340 -34.23 -16.30 33.67
N ASP A 341 -34.93 -16.96 34.55
CA ASP A 341 -35.45 -16.36 35.78
C ASP A 341 -34.56 -16.63 37.03
N ALA A 342 -33.60 -17.54 36.92
CA ALA A 342 -32.78 -18.00 38.04
C ALA A 342 -31.30 -17.67 37.91
N ILE A 343 -30.89 -16.78 36.99
CA ILE A 343 -29.47 -16.42 36.81
C ILE A 343 -29.01 -15.59 38.00
N PRO A 344 -27.94 -16.00 38.74
CA PRO A 344 -27.41 -15.19 39.82
C PRO A 344 -26.91 -13.83 39.30
N PRO A 345 -27.39 -12.68 39.84
CA PRO A 345 -27.01 -11.35 39.36
C PRO A 345 -25.48 -11.14 39.32
N GLN A 346 -24.76 -11.64 40.32
CA GLN A 346 -23.30 -11.54 40.43
C GLN A 346 -22.56 -12.19 39.24
N LEU A 347 -23.15 -13.22 38.61
CA LEU A 347 -22.57 -13.88 37.45
C LEU A 347 -22.50 -12.92 36.26
N LEU A 348 -23.55 -12.15 36.01
CA LEU A 348 -23.64 -11.20 34.90
C LEU A 348 -22.97 -9.86 35.22
N THR A 349 -23.07 -9.38 36.46
CA THR A 349 -22.57 -8.04 36.83
C THR A 349 -21.08 -8.03 37.24
N THR A 350 -20.53 -9.16 37.68
CA THR A 350 -19.16 -9.21 38.20
C THR A 350 -18.30 -10.26 37.43
N VAL A 351 -18.71 -11.52 37.42
CA VAL A 351 -17.88 -12.61 36.91
C VAL A 351 -17.66 -12.49 35.40
N THR A 352 -18.74 -12.28 34.64
CA THR A 352 -18.67 -12.14 33.17
C THR A 352 -17.85 -10.94 32.73
N PRO A 353 -18.04 -9.71 33.24
CA PRO A 353 -17.19 -8.57 32.91
C PRO A 353 -15.71 -8.78 33.29
N VAL A 354 -15.41 -9.28 34.49
CA VAL A 354 -14.03 -9.53 34.93
C VAL A 354 -13.34 -10.51 34.01
N PHE A 355 -13.98 -11.62 33.66
CA PHE A 355 -13.44 -12.59 32.71
C PHE A 355 -13.21 -11.96 31.35
N SER A 356 -14.24 -11.35 30.75
CA SER A 356 -14.17 -10.83 29.37
C SER A 356 -13.17 -9.69 29.23
N ILE A 357 -13.10 -8.79 30.24
CA ILE A 357 -12.10 -7.71 30.26
C ILE A 357 -10.68 -8.29 30.41
N SER A 358 -10.49 -9.30 31.29
CA SER A 358 -9.20 -9.97 31.45
C SER A 358 -8.73 -10.62 30.16
N VAL A 359 -9.63 -11.30 29.43
CA VAL A 359 -9.35 -11.90 28.11
C VAL A 359 -8.93 -10.83 27.12
N VAL A 360 -9.70 -9.76 26.98
CA VAL A 360 -9.39 -8.66 26.04
C VAL A 360 -8.09 -7.95 26.41
N ALA A 361 -7.87 -7.68 27.70
CA ALA A 361 -6.63 -7.08 28.19
C ALA A 361 -5.41 -7.95 27.88
N LEU A 362 -5.50 -9.25 28.12
CA LEU A 362 -4.41 -10.18 27.81
C LEU A 362 -4.11 -10.26 26.31
N VAL A 363 -5.13 -10.36 25.46
CA VAL A 363 -4.96 -10.31 24.00
C VAL A 363 -4.30 -8.99 23.58
N ALA A 364 -4.68 -7.86 24.18
CA ALA A 364 -4.10 -6.55 23.91
C ALA A 364 -2.61 -6.47 24.32
N VAL A 365 -2.28 -6.92 25.54
CA VAL A 365 -0.90 -6.96 26.08
C VAL A 365 -0.01 -7.84 25.19
N LEU A 366 -0.49 -9.02 24.81
CA LEU A 366 0.21 -9.92 23.90
C LEU A 366 0.31 -9.42 22.47
N GLY A 367 -0.33 -8.28 22.15
CA GLY A 367 -0.32 -7.67 20.82
C GLY A 367 -1.23 -8.37 19.81
N GLY A 368 -2.19 -9.17 20.25
CA GLY A 368 -3.10 -9.94 19.40
C GLY A 368 -4.03 -9.07 18.53
N TYR A 369 -4.22 -7.79 18.86
CA TYR A 369 -5.00 -6.84 18.06
C TYR A 369 -4.17 -6.04 17.07
N ARG A 370 -2.84 -6.26 16.97
CA ARG A 370 -2.00 -5.59 15.98
C ARG A 370 -2.32 -6.10 14.58
N PHE A 371 -2.16 -5.21 13.62
CA PHE A 371 -2.30 -5.57 12.20
C PHE A 371 -1.33 -6.74 11.89
N GLY A 372 -1.83 -7.79 11.24
CA GLY A 372 -1.05 -9.00 10.98
C GLY A 372 -1.09 -10.08 12.05
N GLN A 373 -1.47 -9.79 13.29
CA GLN A 373 -1.57 -10.78 14.39
C GLN A 373 -3.03 -11.19 14.71
N ARG A 374 -4.01 -10.44 14.21
CA ARG A 374 -5.43 -10.59 14.56
C ARG A 374 -6.02 -11.96 14.28
N THR A 375 -5.50 -12.66 13.27
CA THR A 375 -6.00 -13.97 12.83
C THR A 375 -5.30 -15.15 13.47
N LYS A 376 -4.33 -14.93 14.38
CA LYS A 376 -3.60 -16.04 15.03
C LYS A 376 -4.44 -16.64 16.13
N LEU A 377 -4.73 -17.95 16.00
CA LEU A 377 -5.57 -18.72 16.93
C LEU A 377 -5.01 -18.79 18.36
N ARG A 378 -3.70 -18.73 18.53
CA ARG A 378 -3.07 -18.78 19.87
C ARG A 378 -3.66 -17.78 20.86
N TYR A 379 -4.02 -16.58 20.40
CA TYR A 379 -4.62 -15.56 21.26
C TYR A 379 -6.06 -15.92 21.69
N ALA A 380 -6.81 -16.59 20.79
CA ALA A 380 -8.16 -17.03 21.09
C ALA A 380 -8.21 -18.18 22.09
N VAL A 381 -7.14 -18.98 22.18
CA VAL A 381 -7.06 -20.14 23.11
C VAL A 381 -6.40 -19.75 24.43
N VAL A 382 -5.24 -19.09 24.38
CA VAL A 382 -4.47 -18.78 25.60
C VAL A 382 -5.18 -17.76 26.48
N ALA A 383 -5.79 -16.72 25.90
CA ALA A 383 -6.39 -15.65 26.69
C ALA A 383 -7.60 -16.11 27.52
N PRO A 384 -8.56 -16.90 27.01
CA PRO A 384 -9.65 -17.44 27.83
C PRO A 384 -9.17 -18.40 28.93
N LEU A 385 -8.12 -19.20 28.67
CA LEU A 385 -7.55 -20.10 29.71
C LEU A 385 -6.90 -19.31 30.84
N VAL A 386 -6.16 -18.26 30.54
CA VAL A 386 -5.58 -17.37 31.56
C VAL A 386 -6.69 -16.61 32.30
N GLY A 387 -7.71 -16.13 31.57
CA GLY A 387 -8.91 -15.50 32.16
C GLY A 387 -9.64 -16.43 33.14
N LEU A 388 -9.72 -17.72 32.82
CA LEU A 388 -10.25 -18.74 33.72
C LEU A 388 -9.45 -18.81 35.03
N VAL A 389 -8.11 -18.81 34.93
CA VAL A 389 -7.22 -18.82 36.11
C VAL A 389 -7.39 -17.56 36.96
N VAL A 390 -7.52 -16.38 36.30
CA VAL A 390 -7.76 -15.10 37.00
C VAL A 390 -9.07 -15.13 37.78
N VAL A 391 -10.16 -15.57 37.15
CA VAL A 391 -11.47 -15.67 37.80
C VAL A 391 -11.42 -16.70 38.96
N ALA A 392 -10.78 -17.85 38.74
CA ALA A 392 -10.61 -18.86 39.79
C ALA A 392 -9.82 -18.32 41.00
N ALA A 393 -8.72 -17.60 40.74
CA ALA A 393 -7.93 -16.97 41.80
C ALA A 393 -8.71 -15.92 42.59
N LEU A 394 -9.42 -15.04 41.88
CA LEU A 394 -10.27 -14.02 42.50
C LEU A 394 -11.36 -14.65 43.37
N SER A 395 -11.96 -15.75 42.96
CA SER A 395 -12.96 -16.48 43.76
C SER A 395 -12.43 -17.05 45.04
N PHE A 396 -11.13 -17.42 45.07
CA PHE A 396 -10.47 -17.90 46.27
C PHE A 396 -10.30 -16.78 47.30
N PHE A 397 -9.92 -15.59 46.89
CA PHE A 397 -9.68 -14.45 47.77
C PHE A 397 -10.98 -13.71 48.15
N LEU A 398 -11.97 -13.68 47.26
CA LEU A 398 -13.23 -12.96 47.43
C LEU A 398 -14.40 -13.94 47.68
N LYS A 399 -14.45 -14.53 48.85
CA LYS A 399 -15.47 -15.55 49.25
C LYS A 399 -16.92 -15.08 49.08
N GLN A 400 -17.17 -13.78 49.00
CA GLN A 400 -18.48 -13.21 48.76
C GLN A 400 -18.98 -13.36 47.32
N ILE A 401 -18.10 -13.70 46.38
CA ILE A 401 -18.42 -13.89 44.95
C ILE A 401 -18.57 -15.39 44.71
N ALA A 402 -19.68 -15.99 45.14
CA ALA A 402 -19.99 -17.37 44.77
C ALA A 402 -20.51 -17.42 43.33
N PHE A 403 -19.82 -18.20 42.49
CA PHE A 403 -20.26 -18.42 41.10
C PHE A 403 -20.29 -19.92 40.76
N SER A 404 -21.06 -20.27 39.76
CA SER A 404 -21.16 -21.63 39.28
C SER A 404 -19.86 -22.07 38.59
N ARG A 405 -19.12 -23.02 39.15
CA ARG A 405 -17.92 -23.65 38.56
C ARG A 405 -18.21 -24.21 37.17
N PHE A 406 -19.44 -24.68 36.96
CA PHE A 406 -19.92 -25.20 35.69
C PHE A 406 -19.96 -24.09 34.62
N VAL A 407 -20.51 -22.94 34.94
CA VAL A 407 -20.61 -21.82 33.98
C VAL A 407 -19.22 -21.30 33.59
N VAL A 408 -18.31 -21.17 34.56
CA VAL A 408 -16.94 -20.74 34.27
C VAL A 408 -16.16 -21.81 33.51
N GLY A 409 -16.30 -23.09 33.90
CA GLY A 409 -15.61 -24.23 33.29
C GLY A 409 -16.03 -24.47 31.84
N LEU A 410 -17.29 -24.21 31.48
CA LEU A 410 -17.80 -24.37 30.11
C LEU A 410 -17.76 -23.06 29.29
N GLY A 411 -17.95 -21.92 29.96
CA GLY A 411 -17.94 -20.61 29.32
C GLY A 411 -16.59 -20.22 28.74
N ALA A 412 -15.49 -20.57 29.40
CA ALA A 412 -14.15 -20.27 28.91
C ALA A 412 -13.77 -21.06 27.64
N PRO A 413 -13.97 -22.39 27.54
CA PRO A 413 -13.77 -23.12 26.28
C PRO A 413 -14.71 -22.66 25.16
N LEU A 414 -15.98 -22.37 25.46
CA LEU A 414 -16.92 -21.83 24.46
C LEU A 414 -16.47 -20.47 23.94
N SER A 415 -15.99 -19.61 24.83
CA SER A 415 -15.38 -18.32 24.47
C SER A 415 -14.17 -18.51 23.55
N ALA A 416 -13.28 -19.46 23.87
CA ALA A 416 -12.14 -19.79 23.03
C ALA A 416 -12.56 -20.31 21.64
N ALA A 417 -13.61 -21.14 21.57
CA ALA A 417 -14.16 -21.64 20.31
C ALA A 417 -14.75 -20.48 19.45
N CYS A 418 -15.59 -19.64 20.03
CA CYS A 418 -16.18 -18.48 19.34
C CYS A 418 -15.12 -17.49 18.86
N MET A 419 -14.14 -17.18 19.71
CA MET A 419 -13.03 -16.30 19.34
C MET A 419 -12.12 -16.92 18.27
N SER A 420 -11.99 -18.25 18.22
CA SER A 420 -11.25 -18.95 17.18
C SER A 420 -11.99 -18.95 15.85
N LEU A 421 -13.31 -19.11 15.86
CA LEU A 421 -14.13 -19.19 14.65
C LEU A 421 -14.03 -17.94 13.78
N TRP A 422 -14.20 -16.74 14.36
CA TRP A 422 -14.10 -15.52 13.56
C TRP A 422 -12.68 -15.29 13.04
N ARG A 423 -11.65 -15.72 13.80
CA ARG A 423 -10.25 -15.63 13.36
C ARG A 423 -9.95 -16.56 12.19
N LEU A 424 -10.56 -17.75 12.15
CA LEU A 424 -10.44 -18.68 11.04
C LEU A 424 -11.07 -18.11 9.75
N VAL A 425 -12.27 -17.55 9.86
CA VAL A 425 -12.95 -16.90 8.72
C VAL A 425 -12.11 -15.78 8.13
N TRP A 426 -11.59 -14.90 8.96
CA TRP A 426 -10.73 -13.78 8.51
C TRP A 426 -9.37 -14.23 7.99
N ARG A 427 -8.88 -15.38 8.43
CA ARG A 427 -7.64 -15.96 7.92
C ARG A 427 -7.79 -16.43 6.49
N GLY A 428 -8.90 -17.09 6.17
CA GLY A 428 -9.22 -17.56 4.83
C GLY A 428 -9.21 -16.45 3.79
N ASP A 429 -9.84 -15.32 4.08
CA ASP A 429 -9.85 -14.14 3.20
C ASP A 429 -8.44 -13.58 2.96
N ARG A 430 -7.59 -13.60 3.96
CA ARG A 430 -6.24 -13.08 3.86
C ARG A 430 -5.30 -13.99 3.06
N GLU A 431 -5.40 -15.28 3.24
CA GLU A 431 -4.62 -16.27 2.47
C GLU A 431 -5.03 -16.23 1.00
N ARG A 432 -6.34 -16.11 0.71
CA ARG A 432 -6.86 -15.93 -0.64
C ARG A 432 -6.32 -14.66 -1.30
N SER A 433 -6.29 -13.54 -0.58
CA SER A 433 -5.77 -12.26 -1.04
C SER A 433 -4.27 -12.30 -1.40
N ARG A 434 -3.50 -13.26 -0.89
CA ARG A 434 -2.07 -13.45 -1.16
C ARG A 434 -1.79 -14.41 -2.31
N ARG A 435 -2.76 -15.22 -2.73
CA ARG A 435 -2.59 -16.20 -3.79
C ARG A 435 -2.57 -15.49 -5.14
N ALA A 436 -1.42 -15.53 -5.82
CA ALA A 436 -1.17 -14.79 -7.04
C ALA A 436 -1.02 -15.72 -8.26
N ILE A 437 -1.48 -15.26 -9.41
CA ILE A 437 -1.21 -15.85 -10.72
C ILE A 437 -0.29 -14.87 -11.47
N LEU A 438 0.82 -15.38 -11.99
CA LEU A 438 1.71 -14.61 -12.87
C LEU A 438 1.21 -14.71 -14.32
N VAL A 439 1.16 -13.58 -15.02
CA VAL A 439 0.90 -13.53 -16.47
C VAL A 439 2.22 -13.15 -17.16
N GLY A 440 2.86 -14.13 -17.76
CA GLY A 440 4.20 -13.98 -18.34
C GLY A 440 4.83 -15.31 -18.75
N SER A 441 6.15 -15.32 -18.95
CA SER A 441 6.91 -16.51 -19.34
C SER A 441 7.29 -17.40 -18.15
N GLU A 442 7.64 -18.65 -18.45
CA GLU A 442 8.11 -19.66 -17.50
C GLU A 442 9.36 -19.19 -16.75
N ASP A 443 10.35 -18.63 -17.46
CA ASP A 443 11.60 -18.17 -16.85
C ASP A 443 11.38 -17.12 -15.77
N VAL A 444 10.44 -16.17 -15.99
CA VAL A 444 10.10 -15.15 -15.00
C VAL A 444 9.37 -15.78 -13.82
N ALA A 445 8.52 -16.78 -14.07
CA ALA A 445 7.80 -17.49 -13.01
C ALA A 445 8.76 -18.22 -12.07
N ASP A 446 9.77 -18.91 -12.61
CA ASP A 446 10.77 -19.65 -11.84
C ASP A 446 11.67 -18.72 -11.01
N ARG A 447 12.13 -17.58 -11.60
CA ARG A 447 12.90 -16.57 -10.88
C ARG A 447 12.07 -15.94 -9.75
N LEU A 448 10.81 -15.58 -10.03
CA LEU A 448 9.91 -15.03 -9.03
C LEU A 448 9.66 -16.03 -7.90
N GLN A 449 9.45 -17.30 -8.21
CA GLN A 449 9.24 -18.34 -7.19
C GLN A 449 10.48 -18.50 -6.30
N THR A 450 11.68 -18.48 -6.89
CA THR A 450 12.95 -18.55 -6.14
C THR A 450 13.06 -17.34 -5.19
N THR A 451 12.84 -16.12 -5.69
CA THR A 451 12.84 -14.89 -4.88
C THR A 451 11.84 -14.93 -3.73
N LEU A 452 10.64 -15.50 -3.98
CA LEU A 452 9.62 -15.63 -2.93
C LEU A 452 9.96 -16.69 -1.88
N LEU A 453 10.66 -17.76 -2.25
CA LEU A 453 11.11 -18.81 -1.32
C LEU A 453 12.20 -18.30 -0.39
N ASP A 454 13.06 -17.43 -0.85
CA ASP A 454 14.14 -16.81 -0.07
C ASP A 454 13.58 -15.81 0.97
N ASN A 455 12.36 -15.32 0.78
CA ASN A 455 11.73 -14.38 1.71
C ASN A 455 10.96 -15.13 2.82
N PRO A 456 11.35 -15.02 4.10
CA PRO A 456 10.68 -15.72 5.21
C PRO A 456 9.23 -15.23 5.44
N GLN A 457 8.83 -14.11 4.86
CA GLN A 457 7.45 -13.59 4.91
C GLN A 457 7.02 -13.04 3.54
N PRO A 458 6.90 -13.90 2.53
CA PRO A 458 6.60 -13.44 1.19
C PRO A 458 5.27 -12.67 1.17
N PRO A 459 5.19 -11.54 0.45
CA PRO A 459 3.99 -10.73 0.37
C PRO A 459 2.87 -11.42 -0.41
N LEU A 460 3.23 -12.34 -1.30
CA LEU A 460 2.33 -13.15 -2.10
C LEU A 460 2.80 -14.61 -2.19
N THR A 461 1.91 -15.49 -2.60
CA THR A 461 2.18 -16.92 -2.84
C THR A 461 1.79 -17.23 -4.27
N LEU A 462 2.74 -17.69 -5.07
CA LEU A 462 2.49 -17.98 -6.48
C LEU A 462 1.71 -19.30 -6.61
N ALA A 463 0.53 -19.25 -7.26
CA ALA A 463 -0.28 -20.43 -7.59
C ALA A 463 0.22 -21.13 -8.85
N GLY A 464 0.78 -20.34 -9.77
CA GLY A 464 1.30 -20.77 -11.05
C GLY A 464 1.39 -19.57 -12.01
N TYR A 465 1.71 -19.86 -13.27
CA TYR A 465 1.77 -18.84 -14.31
C TYR A 465 0.83 -19.16 -15.48
N VAL A 466 0.44 -18.13 -16.20
CA VAL A 466 -0.33 -18.19 -17.45
C VAL A 466 0.60 -17.72 -18.56
N ASP A 467 0.83 -18.58 -19.52
CA ASP A 467 1.74 -18.32 -20.63
C ASP A 467 1.14 -17.28 -21.61
N THR A 468 1.95 -16.30 -21.97
CA THR A 468 1.61 -15.28 -22.97
C THR A 468 2.19 -15.58 -24.34
N SER A 469 3.04 -16.59 -24.48
CA SER A 469 3.62 -17.00 -25.77
C SER A 469 2.56 -17.72 -26.61
N SER A 470 2.28 -17.20 -27.79
CA SER A 470 1.27 -17.75 -28.69
C SER A 470 1.69 -19.02 -29.42
N ASP A 471 2.98 -19.33 -29.47
CA ASP A 471 3.46 -20.46 -30.27
C ASP A 471 4.97 -20.77 -30.02
N ARG A 472 5.28 -21.50 -28.97
CA ARG A 472 6.52 -22.27 -28.95
C ARG A 472 6.27 -23.61 -28.29
N GLY A 473 6.59 -24.67 -29.04
CA GLY A 473 6.38 -26.04 -28.67
C GLY A 473 6.91 -26.32 -27.25
N ARG A 474 6.15 -27.14 -26.54
CA ARG A 474 6.52 -27.71 -25.25
C ARG A 474 7.96 -28.21 -25.29
N THR A 475 8.85 -27.45 -24.73
CA THR A 475 10.07 -28.02 -24.18
C THR A 475 9.65 -28.51 -22.79
N GLU A 476 9.66 -29.81 -22.59
CA GLU A 476 9.54 -30.46 -21.30
C GLU A 476 10.78 -30.13 -20.46
N GLN A 477 10.91 -28.88 -20.04
CA GLN A 477 11.86 -28.49 -19.02
C GLN A 477 11.13 -28.51 -17.68
N SER A 478 11.76 -29.11 -16.71
CA SER A 478 11.33 -29.30 -15.33
C SER A 478 11.16 -27.93 -14.63
N SER A 479 10.08 -27.22 -14.97
CA SER A 479 9.70 -25.99 -14.30
C SER A 479 9.26 -26.26 -12.86
N ARG A 480 9.73 -25.44 -11.93
CA ARG A 480 9.33 -25.49 -10.52
C ARG A 480 7.93 -24.89 -10.32
N VAL A 481 7.44 -24.11 -11.29
CA VAL A 481 6.17 -23.40 -11.22
C VAL A 481 5.19 -24.01 -12.22
N ARG A 482 3.97 -24.31 -11.74
CA ARG A 482 2.92 -24.91 -12.55
C ARG A 482 2.42 -23.97 -13.63
N ASN A 483 2.41 -24.40 -14.89
CA ASN A 483 1.66 -23.72 -15.96
C ASN A 483 0.16 -23.97 -15.76
N LEU A 484 -0.62 -22.92 -15.64
CA LEU A 484 -2.06 -22.96 -15.39
C LEU A 484 -2.89 -22.96 -16.68
N GLY A 485 -2.31 -22.60 -17.81
CA GLY A 485 -2.98 -22.56 -19.09
C GLY A 485 -2.68 -21.31 -19.92
N LYS A 486 -3.55 -21.03 -20.87
CA LYS A 486 -3.41 -19.91 -21.82
C LYS A 486 -4.06 -18.62 -21.30
N LEU A 487 -3.60 -17.47 -21.79
CA LEU A 487 -4.14 -16.15 -21.45
C LEU A 487 -5.65 -16.04 -21.69
N SER A 488 -6.20 -16.66 -22.76
CA SER A 488 -7.63 -16.66 -23.04
C SER A 488 -8.49 -17.27 -21.91
N GLN A 489 -7.90 -18.14 -21.09
CA GLN A 489 -8.54 -18.85 -19.98
C GLN A 489 -8.33 -18.16 -18.63
N LEU A 490 -7.65 -17.01 -18.59
CA LEU A 490 -7.24 -16.33 -17.36
C LEU A 490 -8.39 -16.11 -16.36
N ARG A 491 -9.61 -15.85 -16.86
CA ARG A 491 -10.80 -15.66 -16.01
C ARG A 491 -11.19 -16.92 -15.26
N ASP A 492 -11.22 -18.04 -15.95
CA ASP A 492 -11.61 -19.33 -15.36
C ASP A 492 -10.50 -19.87 -14.45
N ILE A 493 -9.25 -19.69 -14.85
CA ILE A 493 -8.07 -20.00 -14.03
C ILE A 493 -8.11 -19.21 -12.71
N ALA A 494 -8.36 -17.90 -12.77
CA ALA A 494 -8.43 -17.06 -11.58
C ALA A 494 -9.52 -17.49 -10.59
N ARG A 495 -10.67 -17.96 -11.10
CA ARG A 495 -11.76 -18.51 -10.28
C ARG A 495 -11.40 -19.87 -9.70
N PHE A 496 -10.88 -20.78 -10.53
CA PHE A 496 -10.53 -22.15 -10.12
C PHE A 496 -9.43 -22.15 -9.05
N GLU A 497 -8.37 -21.41 -9.26
CA GLU A 497 -7.27 -21.26 -8.31
C GLU A 497 -7.63 -20.40 -7.09
N SER A 498 -8.83 -19.84 -7.04
CA SER A 498 -9.25 -18.91 -5.98
C SER A 498 -8.23 -17.80 -5.77
N ALA A 499 -7.67 -17.26 -6.86
CA ALA A 499 -6.66 -16.24 -6.81
C ALA A 499 -7.24 -14.94 -6.21
N GLY A 500 -6.42 -14.25 -5.45
CA GLY A 500 -6.72 -12.91 -4.95
C GLY A 500 -5.90 -11.83 -5.67
N CYS A 501 -4.90 -12.24 -6.45
CA CYS A 501 -4.00 -11.33 -7.14
C CYS A 501 -3.60 -11.86 -8.52
N ILE A 502 -3.50 -10.96 -9.50
CA ILE A 502 -2.86 -11.22 -10.80
C ILE A 502 -1.66 -10.29 -10.91
N VAL A 503 -0.51 -10.87 -11.25
CA VAL A 503 0.76 -10.14 -11.44
C VAL A 503 1.10 -10.16 -12.92
N PHE A 504 1.11 -9.00 -13.57
CA PHE A 504 1.52 -8.86 -14.96
C PHE A 504 3.02 -8.59 -15.06
N VAL A 505 3.68 -9.27 -16.00
CA VAL A 505 5.10 -9.03 -16.33
C VAL A 505 5.18 -7.92 -17.37
N PRO A 506 5.91 -6.82 -17.11
CA PRO A 506 6.10 -5.76 -18.09
C PRO A 506 6.77 -6.28 -19.37
N GLY A 507 6.16 -6.04 -20.52
CA GLY A 507 6.69 -6.47 -21.81
C GLY A 507 6.24 -7.86 -22.28
N ALA A 508 5.64 -8.68 -21.40
CA ALA A 508 4.98 -9.92 -21.82
C ALA A 508 3.69 -9.65 -22.63
N LEU A 509 3.02 -8.56 -22.34
CA LEU A 509 1.84 -8.05 -23.04
C LEU A 509 1.99 -6.55 -23.28
N LYS A 510 1.26 -6.02 -24.26
CA LYS A 510 1.07 -4.57 -24.43
C LYS A 510 0.23 -4.02 -23.28
N ASN A 511 0.46 -2.77 -22.89
CA ASN A 511 -0.32 -2.12 -21.84
C ASN A 511 -1.82 -2.07 -22.19
N GLU A 512 -2.16 -1.88 -23.47
CA GLU A 512 -3.54 -1.99 -23.98
C GLU A 512 -4.19 -3.33 -23.61
N GLU A 513 -3.49 -4.45 -23.82
CA GLU A 513 -3.99 -5.79 -23.50
C GLU A 513 -4.14 -5.99 -21.98
N ILE A 514 -3.15 -5.53 -21.20
CA ILE A 514 -3.18 -5.58 -19.74
C ILE A 514 -4.41 -4.82 -19.23
N PHE A 515 -4.64 -3.59 -19.72
CA PHE A 515 -5.79 -2.77 -19.32
C PHE A 515 -7.12 -3.42 -19.74
N GLY A 516 -7.17 -4.03 -20.92
CA GLY A 516 -8.32 -4.82 -21.38
C GLY A 516 -8.62 -6.01 -20.45
N TRP A 517 -7.60 -6.74 -19.99
CA TRP A 517 -7.78 -7.84 -19.03
C TRP A 517 -8.22 -7.35 -17.66
N MET A 518 -7.66 -6.26 -17.15
CA MET A 518 -8.09 -5.67 -15.87
C MET A 518 -9.57 -5.27 -15.91
N GLN A 519 -10.05 -4.71 -17.03
CA GLN A 519 -11.46 -4.35 -17.21
C GLN A 519 -12.37 -5.60 -17.31
N ARG A 520 -11.96 -6.65 -18.02
CA ARG A 520 -12.72 -7.91 -18.15
C ARG A 520 -12.84 -8.67 -16.83
N LEU A 521 -11.87 -8.54 -15.93
CA LEU A 521 -11.80 -9.27 -14.66
C LEU A 521 -12.27 -8.44 -13.46
N ARG A 522 -12.72 -7.20 -13.65
CA ARG A 522 -13.06 -6.26 -12.58
C ARG A 522 -14.20 -6.72 -11.66
N ASP A 523 -15.06 -7.63 -12.12
CA ASP A 523 -16.17 -8.22 -11.35
C ASP A 523 -15.69 -9.29 -10.35
N LEU A 524 -14.45 -9.75 -10.48
CA LEU A 524 -13.82 -10.67 -9.55
C LEU A 524 -13.09 -9.89 -8.43
N PRO A 525 -13.03 -10.43 -7.20
CA PRO A 525 -12.35 -9.79 -6.09
C PRO A 525 -10.81 -9.91 -6.21
N LEU A 526 -10.26 -9.41 -7.32
CA LEU A 526 -8.85 -9.52 -7.68
C LEU A 526 -8.11 -8.20 -7.45
N GLN A 527 -6.85 -8.31 -7.05
CA GLN A 527 -5.88 -7.22 -7.10
C GLN A 527 -5.00 -7.40 -8.32
N PHE A 528 -4.78 -6.33 -9.07
CA PHE A 528 -3.85 -6.33 -10.18
C PHE A 528 -2.55 -5.66 -9.75
N LYS A 529 -1.44 -6.29 -10.10
CA LYS A 529 -0.09 -5.82 -9.79
C LYS A 529 0.80 -5.93 -11.02
N MET A 530 1.83 -5.08 -11.07
CA MET A 530 2.88 -5.15 -12.09
C MET A 530 4.17 -5.62 -11.43
N LEU A 531 4.87 -6.55 -12.06
CA LEU A 531 6.21 -6.93 -11.63
C LEU A 531 7.18 -5.78 -11.97
N GLY A 532 8.08 -5.44 -11.06
CA GLY A 532 9.12 -4.46 -11.33
C GLY A 532 10.12 -4.97 -12.37
N SER A 533 10.79 -4.06 -13.07
CA SER A 533 11.77 -4.42 -14.12
C SER A 533 12.96 -5.24 -13.59
N THR A 534 13.30 -5.10 -12.32
CA THR A 534 14.36 -5.88 -11.65
C THR A 534 13.83 -7.16 -11.01
N GLU A 535 12.53 -7.47 -11.14
CA GLU A 535 11.84 -8.62 -10.53
C GLU A 535 11.98 -8.68 -8.99
N SER A 536 12.50 -7.63 -8.37
CA SER A 536 12.71 -7.56 -6.92
C SER A 536 11.50 -7.05 -6.14
N HIS A 537 10.52 -6.46 -6.83
CA HIS A 537 9.33 -5.88 -6.22
C HIS A 537 8.11 -6.00 -7.13
N VAL A 538 6.92 -5.90 -6.53
CA VAL A 538 5.64 -5.90 -7.23
C VAL A 538 4.87 -4.65 -6.87
N ILE A 539 4.46 -3.90 -7.90
CA ILE A 539 3.76 -2.63 -7.76
C ILE A 539 2.25 -2.87 -7.78
N GLY A 540 1.56 -2.45 -6.73
CA GLY A 540 0.11 -2.58 -6.57
C GLY A 540 -0.58 -1.27 -6.21
N LYS A 541 -1.86 -1.36 -5.85
CA LYS A 541 -2.78 -0.22 -5.60
C LYS A 541 -2.30 0.79 -4.56
N SER A 542 -1.50 0.40 -3.58
CA SER A 542 -1.11 1.24 -2.44
C SER A 542 0.21 0.83 -1.81
N SER A 543 0.98 -0.03 -2.47
CA SER A 543 2.27 -0.50 -1.97
C SER A 543 3.14 -1.01 -3.10
N VAL A 544 4.41 -0.71 -2.99
CA VAL A 544 5.47 -1.51 -3.61
C VAL A 544 5.77 -2.63 -2.62
N ASP A 545 5.44 -3.85 -2.99
CA ASP A 545 5.74 -5.02 -2.16
C ASP A 545 7.09 -5.58 -2.58
N GLU A 546 8.09 -5.45 -1.72
CA GLU A 546 9.40 -6.04 -1.94
C GLU A 546 9.30 -7.57 -1.90
N LEU A 547 9.80 -8.20 -2.95
CA LEU A 547 9.86 -9.66 -3.10
C LEU A 547 11.15 -10.21 -2.53
N ALA A 548 12.26 -9.53 -2.80
CA ALA A 548 13.59 -9.84 -2.28
C ALA A 548 13.79 -9.28 -0.87
N LEU A 549 14.88 -9.71 -0.24
CA LEU A 549 15.35 -9.10 1.01
C LEU A 549 15.78 -7.64 0.74
N PRO A 550 15.39 -6.68 1.61
CA PRO A 550 15.71 -5.27 1.42
C PRO A 550 17.23 -5.00 1.38
N SER A 551 17.62 -3.97 0.64
CA SER A 551 19.01 -3.53 0.55
C SER A 551 19.52 -2.93 1.87
N LEU A 552 20.84 -2.94 2.07
CA LEU A 552 21.50 -2.42 3.28
C LEU A 552 21.21 -0.94 3.58
N VAL A 553 20.97 -0.14 2.52
CA VAL A 553 20.69 1.30 2.65
C VAL A 553 19.38 1.58 3.38
N GLU A 554 18.37 0.71 3.21
CA GLU A 554 17.07 0.86 3.89
C GLU A 554 17.12 0.42 5.36
N ALA A 555 18.09 -0.45 5.73
CA ALA A 555 18.29 -0.89 7.11
C ALA A 555 18.68 0.27 8.05
N ASP A 556 19.51 1.18 7.58
CA ASP A 556 20.00 2.32 8.37
C ASP A 556 18.88 3.30 8.80
N GLN A 557 17.87 3.50 7.94
CA GLN A 557 16.75 4.40 8.26
C GLN A 557 15.78 3.83 9.31
N ALA A 558 15.66 2.52 9.41
CA ALA A 558 14.74 1.87 10.35
C ALA A 558 15.30 1.74 11.78
N LEU A 559 16.62 1.72 11.94
CA LEU A 559 17.32 1.55 13.22
C LEU A 559 17.20 2.75 14.17
N GLY A 560 16.88 3.94 13.65
CA GLY A 560 16.70 5.18 14.43
C GLY A 560 15.49 5.20 15.37
N LEU A 561 14.60 4.21 15.34
CA LEU A 561 13.37 4.19 16.13
C LEU A 561 13.59 3.55 17.51
N ALA A 562 13.87 4.37 18.52
CA ALA A 562 14.01 3.98 19.94
C ALA A 562 12.90 3.04 20.46
N ARG A 563 11.68 3.11 19.91
CA ARG A 563 10.54 2.23 20.22
C ARG A 563 10.74 0.75 19.86
N GLY A 564 11.54 0.45 18.84
CA GLY A 564 11.84 -0.94 18.45
C GLY A 564 12.71 -1.64 19.49
N ARG A 565 13.76 -0.96 19.96
CA ARG A 565 14.74 -1.49 20.95
C ARG A 565 14.10 -1.82 22.29
N THR A 566 13.19 -0.98 22.79
CA THR A 566 12.50 -1.24 24.08
C THR A 566 11.58 -2.46 24.01
N ARG A 567 10.87 -2.66 22.89
CA ARG A 567 9.97 -3.81 22.70
C ARG A 567 10.71 -5.13 22.58
N HIS A 568 11.83 -5.11 21.84
CA HIS A 568 12.69 -6.28 21.73
C HIS A 568 13.28 -6.65 23.10
N ARG A 569 13.72 -5.66 23.85
CA ARG A 569 14.23 -5.87 25.23
C ARG A 569 13.17 -6.46 26.16
N LEU A 570 11.92 -6.01 26.09
CA LEU A 570 10.80 -6.58 26.83
C LEU A 570 10.54 -8.06 26.44
N PHE A 571 10.65 -8.38 25.17
CA PHE A 571 10.56 -9.77 24.69
C PHE A 571 11.68 -10.62 25.26
N ASP A 572 12.92 -10.16 25.18
CA ASP A 572 14.09 -10.86 25.72
C ASP A 572 13.93 -11.17 27.21
N VAL A 573 13.58 -10.18 28.01
CA VAL A 573 13.38 -10.35 29.45
C VAL A 573 12.21 -11.28 29.73
N ALA A 574 11.09 -11.13 29.06
CA ALA A 574 9.91 -11.97 29.27
C ALA A 574 10.17 -13.44 28.93
N VAL A 575 10.83 -13.71 27.79
CA VAL A 575 11.16 -15.09 27.37
C VAL A 575 12.22 -15.71 28.28
N ALA A 576 13.27 -14.96 28.62
CA ALA A 576 14.32 -15.45 29.52
C ALA A 576 13.76 -15.78 30.93
N SER A 577 12.91 -14.91 31.48
CA SER A 577 12.24 -15.14 32.76
C SER A 577 11.29 -16.34 32.70
N ALA A 578 10.52 -16.49 31.65
CA ALA A 578 9.62 -17.62 31.44
C ALA A 578 10.39 -18.95 31.36
N LEU A 579 11.53 -18.99 30.67
CA LEU A 579 12.40 -20.16 30.57
C LEU A 579 13.01 -20.50 31.92
N LEU A 580 13.45 -19.51 32.70
CA LEU A 580 13.96 -19.73 34.07
C LEU A 580 12.88 -20.30 34.99
N LEU A 581 11.66 -19.74 34.97
CA LEU A 581 10.53 -20.22 35.79
C LEU A 581 10.05 -21.61 35.37
N SER A 582 10.19 -21.97 34.10
CA SER A 582 9.81 -23.29 33.58
C SER A 582 10.88 -24.35 33.72
N THR A 583 12.01 -24.06 34.37
CA THR A 583 13.13 -25.00 34.56
C THR A 583 12.71 -26.34 35.14
N PRO A 584 11.87 -26.44 36.20
CA PRO A 584 11.45 -27.74 36.74
C PRO A 584 10.71 -28.59 35.71
N VAL A 585 9.85 -27.94 34.89
CA VAL A 585 9.11 -28.62 33.83
C VAL A 585 10.02 -29.06 32.67
N LEU A 586 11.02 -28.24 32.33
CA LEU A 586 12.01 -28.58 31.29
C LEU A 586 12.91 -29.74 31.73
N LEU A 587 13.29 -29.81 33.01
CA LEU A 587 14.05 -30.93 33.58
C LEU A 587 13.24 -32.22 33.55
N LEU A 588 11.95 -32.16 33.94
CA LEU A 588 11.04 -33.28 33.86
C LEU A 588 10.84 -33.76 32.41
N ALA A 589 10.61 -32.82 31.49
CA ALA A 589 10.46 -33.14 30.07
C ALA A 589 11.74 -33.75 29.45
N ARG A 590 12.92 -33.32 29.92
CA ARG A 590 14.20 -33.92 29.53
C ARG A 590 14.32 -35.36 30.02
N SER A 591 13.95 -35.63 31.27
CA SER A 591 13.95 -37.00 31.83
C SER A 591 12.98 -37.95 31.13
N LEU A 592 11.93 -37.38 30.48
CA LEU A 592 10.97 -38.08 29.61
C LEU A 592 11.40 -38.14 28.13
N GLY A 593 12.68 -37.83 27.83
CA GLY A 593 13.24 -37.97 26.47
C GLY A 593 13.03 -36.78 25.53
N SER A 594 12.58 -35.61 26.02
CA SER A 594 12.37 -34.42 25.17
C SER A 594 13.71 -33.78 24.75
N ARG A 595 14.11 -33.99 23.48
CA ARG A 595 15.31 -33.38 22.88
C ARG A 595 15.25 -31.85 22.87
N LYS A 596 14.08 -31.25 22.66
CA LYS A 596 13.90 -29.77 22.69
C LYS A 596 14.22 -29.19 24.08
N SER A 597 13.81 -29.87 25.13
CA SER A 597 14.13 -29.48 26.52
C SER A 597 15.61 -29.58 26.80
N ALA A 598 16.30 -30.58 26.25
CA ALA A 598 17.75 -30.72 26.37
C ALA A 598 18.50 -29.55 25.73
N VAL A 599 18.12 -29.14 24.51
CA VAL A 599 18.70 -27.99 23.81
C VAL A 599 18.45 -26.68 24.57
N LEU A 600 17.24 -26.46 25.08
CA LEU A 600 16.94 -25.26 25.88
C LEU A 600 17.75 -25.20 27.18
N LEU A 601 17.93 -26.35 27.86
CA LEU A 601 18.69 -26.44 29.09
C LEU A 601 20.20 -26.26 28.87
N SER A 602 20.75 -26.67 27.72
CA SER A 602 22.19 -26.44 27.40
C SER A 602 22.53 -24.96 27.29
N ARG A 603 21.54 -24.11 26.94
CA ARG A 603 21.70 -22.64 26.81
C ARG A 603 21.30 -21.89 28.09
N PHE A 604 20.98 -22.60 29.17
CA PHE A 604 20.46 -22.01 30.41
C PHE A 604 21.40 -20.98 31.04
N ASN A 605 22.72 -21.26 31.07
CA ASN A 605 23.72 -20.36 31.63
C ASN A 605 23.78 -18.97 30.98
N LEU A 606 23.23 -18.84 29.75
CA LEU A 606 23.22 -17.59 29.01
C LEU A 606 21.96 -16.73 29.30
N LEU A 607 20.91 -17.31 29.94
CA LEU A 607 19.66 -16.60 30.21
C LEU A 607 19.84 -15.41 31.16
N LEU A 608 20.71 -15.51 32.15
CA LEU A 608 21.03 -14.38 33.03
C LEU A 608 21.67 -13.21 32.23
N SER A 609 22.54 -13.51 31.28
CA SER A 609 23.17 -12.50 30.44
C SER A 609 22.16 -11.79 29.51
N VAL A 610 21.09 -12.50 29.15
CA VAL A 610 19.94 -11.90 28.42
C VAL A 610 19.17 -10.96 29.35
N ILE A 611 18.86 -11.35 30.57
CA ILE A 611 18.16 -10.51 31.55
C ILE A 611 18.96 -9.25 31.88
N VAL A 612 20.27 -9.35 32.04
CA VAL A 612 21.16 -8.19 32.28
C VAL A 612 21.32 -7.32 31.03
N GLY A 613 21.02 -7.84 29.84
CA GLY A 613 21.05 -7.08 28.57
C GLY A 613 22.39 -7.15 27.84
N ARG A 614 23.27 -8.05 28.21
CA ARG A 614 24.51 -8.30 27.46
C ARG A 614 24.26 -9.11 26.18
N ARG A 615 23.24 -9.99 26.23
CA ARG A 615 22.78 -10.83 25.12
C ARG A 615 21.31 -10.61 24.80
N SER A 616 20.86 -11.21 23.70
CA SER A 616 19.47 -11.26 23.26
C SER A 616 19.01 -12.72 23.11
N ILE A 617 17.71 -12.96 23.09
CA ILE A 617 17.16 -14.29 22.73
C ILE A 617 17.52 -14.63 21.29
N VAL A 618 17.36 -13.67 20.38
CA VAL A 618 17.72 -13.81 18.95
C VAL A 618 18.76 -12.75 18.59
N GLY A 619 19.85 -13.16 17.96
CA GLY A 619 20.92 -12.25 17.61
C GLY A 619 21.95 -12.88 16.65
N PHE A 620 23.19 -12.41 16.69
CA PHE A 620 24.28 -13.05 15.93
C PHE A 620 24.96 -14.16 16.75
N ASP A 621 25.57 -15.10 16.05
CA ASP A 621 26.34 -16.17 16.68
C ASP A 621 27.76 -15.68 16.99
N GLU A 622 28.16 -15.72 18.25
CA GLU A 622 29.50 -15.33 18.68
C GLU A 622 30.62 -16.28 18.22
N GLN A 623 30.27 -17.49 17.85
CA GLN A 623 31.22 -18.51 17.41
C GLN A 623 31.62 -18.32 15.92
N THR A 624 30.83 -17.57 15.17
CA THR A 624 31.15 -17.22 13.78
C THR A 624 32.10 -16.02 13.70
N GLU A 625 32.94 -15.94 12.67
CA GLU A 625 33.80 -14.77 12.43
C GLU A 625 33.00 -13.52 12.03
N TYR A 626 31.76 -13.69 11.61
CA TYR A 626 30.90 -12.58 11.16
C TYR A 626 30.40 -11.75 12.35
N ARG A 627 30.53 -10.43 12.22
CA ARG A 627 29.94 -9.45 13.15
C ARG A 627 29.04 -8.50 12.36
N PRO A 628 27.75 -8.38 12.70
CA PRO A 628 26.89 -7.41 12.05
C PRO A 628 27.39 -5.98 12.33
N PRO A 629 27.18 -5.02 11.41
CA PRO A 629 27.51 -3.61 11.62
C PRO A 629 26.95 -3.07 12.94
N VAL A 630 27.72 -2.23 13.62
CA VAL A 630 27.37 -1.68 14.95
C VAL A 630 26.03 -0.95 14.92
N ASP A 631 25.74 -0.29 13.80
CA ASP A 631 24.52 0.48 13.59
C ASP A 631 23.23 -0.34 13.62
N TYR A 632 23.32 -1.65 13.35
CA TYR A 632 22.18 -2.55 13.45
C TYR A 632 21.72 -2.77 14.90
N GLY A 633 22.57 -2.53 15.89
CA GLY A 633 22.25 -2.67 17.30
C GLY A 633 21.88 -4.10 17.71
N ILE A 634 22.26 -5.10 16.91
CA ILE A 634 22.01 -6.51 17.16
C ILE A 634 23.07 -7.02 18.14
N LYS A 635 22.63 -7.70 19.19
CA LYS A 635 23.49 -8.30 20.21
C LYS A 635 23.76 -9.78 19.92
N PRO A 636 24.78 -10.39 20.55
CA PRO A 636 24.92 -11.83 20.52
C PRO A 636 23.65 -12.51 21.01
N GLY A 637 23.19 -13.55 20.31
CA GLY A 637 21.94 -14.23 20.57
C GLY A 637 22.11 -15.63 21.16
N LEU A 638 21.07 -16.13 21.86
CA LEU A 638 20.96 -17.56 22.18
C LEU A 638 20.66 -18.35 20.89
N PHE A 639 19.94 -17.74 19.97
CA PHE A 639 19.59 -18.32 18.66
C PHE A 639 20.05 -17.34 17.56
N ALA A 640 20.87 -17.85 16.64
CA ALA A 640 21.39 -17.05 15.54
C ALA A 640 20.32 -16.79 14.46
N VAL A 641 20.37 -15.60 13.88
CA VAL A 641 19.54 -15.24 12.72
C VAL A 641 19.92 -16.07 11.50
N SER A 642 21.24 -16.33 11.30
CA SER A 642 21.79 -17.17 10.22
C SER A 642 22.91 -18.06 10.74
N GLU A 643 23.03 -19.29 10.22
CA GLU A 643 24.07 -20.25 10.61
C GLU A 643 25.02 -20.61 9.47
N SER A 644 24.70 -20.24 8.22
CA SER A 644 25.50 -20.67 7.08
C SER A 644 26.75 -19.80 6.91
N VAL A 645 27.86 -20.44 6.52
CA VAL A 645 29.07 -19.78 6.02
C VAL A 645 28.79 -19.28 4.62
N GLU A 646 27.92 -18.28 4.51
CA GLU A 646 27.63 -17.59 3.25
C GLU A 646 28.56 -16.37 3.09
N CYS A 647 28.69 -15.86 1.88
CA CYS A 647 29.51 -14.67 1.65
C CYS A 647 28.99 -13.47 2.46
N GLN A 648 29.90 -12.59 2.86
CA GLN A 648 29.63 -11.45 3.73
C GLN A 648 28.43 -10.57 3.28
N PRO A 649 28.21 -10.28 1.98
CA PRO A 649 27.06 -9.51 1.52
C PRO A 649 25.70 -10.15 1.81
N ASP A 650 25.59 -11.47 1.80
CA ASP A 650 24.34 -12.17 2.10
C ASP A 650 24.04 -12.16 3.60
N MET A 651 25.07 -12.28 4.41
CA MET A 651 24.94 -12.15 5.88
C MET A 651 24.51 -10.74 6.27
N ASP A 652 25.11 -9.71 5.69
CA ASP A 652 24.71 -8.31 5.92
C ASP A 652 23.26 -8.06 5.55
N ARG A 653 22.78 -8.56 4.41
CA ARG A 653 21.38 -8.46 4.00
C ARG A 653 20.43 -9.13 4.99
N ARG A 654 20.76 -10.33 5.48
CA ARG A 654 19.92 -11.07 6.44
C ARG A 654 19.83 -10.37 7.79
N TYR A 655 20.93 -9.89 8.32
CA TYR A 655 20.97 -9.14 9.56
C TYR A 655 20.33 -7.76 9.43
N GLY A 656 20.50 -7.08 8.31
CA GLY A 656 19.81 -5.84 7.97
C GLY A 656 18.30 -6.02 7.95
N TYR A 657 17.80 -7.05 7.24
CA TYR A 657 16.38 -7.39 7.22
C TYR A 657 15.83 -7.68 8.62
N TYR A 658 16.56 -8.46 9.43
CA TYR A 658 16.18 -8.73 10.79
C TYR A 658 16.10 -7.46 11.62
N ALA A 659 17.09 -6.57 11.53
CA ALA A 659 17.13 -5.31 12.26
C ALA A 659 15.92 -4.41 11.92
N MET A 660 15.57 -4.30 10.63
CA MET A 660 14.44 -3.49 10.18
C MET A 660 13.08 -4.02 10.64
N ARG A 661 12.90 -5.32 10.62
CA ARG A 661 11.59 -5.96 10.89
C ARG A 661 11.52 -6.63 12.25
N GLN A 662 12.48 -6.40 13.12
CA GLN A 662 12.57 -6.98 14.44
C GLN A 662 11.23 -6.89 15.21
N SER A 663 10.71 -8.04 15.58
CA SER A 663 9.47 -8.16 16.35
C SER A 663 9.44 -9.48 17.11
N ALA A 664 8.72 -9.52 18.22
CA ALA A 664 8.53 -10.75 19.00
C ALA A 664 8.01 -11.95 18.15
N ALA A 665 7.31 -11.68 17.04
CA ALA A 665 6.82 -12.73 16.15
C ALA A 665 7.92 -13.31 15.27
N ILE A 666 8.83 -12.48 14.76
CA ILE A 666 10.00 -12.90 13.98
C ILE A 666 10.97 -13.61 14.90
N ASP A 667 11.27 -13.03 16.07
CA ASP A 667 12.14 -13.63 17.06
C ASP A 667 11.65 -15.05 17.46
N TRP A 668 10.34 -15.19 17.70
CA TRP A 668 9.75 -16.49 18.00
C TRP A 668 9.79 -17.47 16.83
N ALA A 669 9.64 -16.99 15.59
CA ALA A 669 9.76 -17.83 14.39
C ALA A 669 11.19 -18.37 14.23
N ILE A 670 12.20 -17.53 14.47
CA ILE A 670 13.62 -17.92 14.45
C ILE A 670 13.89 -18.96 15.56
N VAL A 671 13.49 -18.68 16.80
CA VAL A 671 13.67 -19.61 17.94
C VAL A 671 13.04 -20.98 17.63
N ARG A 672 11.80 -21.00 17.10
CA ARG A 672 11.11 -22.25 16.75
C ARG A 672 11.83 -23.03 15.64
N ARG A 673 12.31 -22.33 14.60
CA ARG A 673 13.05 -22.93 13.50
C ARG A 673 14.35 -23.54 14.01
N ARG A 674 15.14 -22.76 14.74
CA ARG A 674 16.43 -23.19 15.30
C ARG A 674 16.32 -24.36 16.26
N LEU A 675 15.34 -24.34 17.17
CA LEU A 675 15.05 -25.48 18.02
C LEU A 675 14.73 -26.77 17.25
N SER A 676 14.11 -26.65 16.07
CA SER A 676 13.82 -27.82 15.23
C SER A 676 15.05 -28.31 14.45
N GLU A 677 15.94 -27.39 14.05
CA GLU A 677 17.20 -27.67 13.36
C GLU A 677 18.22 -28.29 14.33
N ASP A 678 18.43 -27.69 15.50
CA ASP A 678 19.33 -28.21 16.58
C ASP A 678 18.95 -29.63 17.05
N VAL A 679 17.66 -29.96 17.04
CA VAL A 679 17.17 -31.32 17.36
C VAL A 679 17.54 -32.32 16.27
N ARG A 680 17.66 -31.90 14.99
CA ARG A 680 18.02 -32.76 13.87
C ARG A 680 19.52 -32.99 13.75
N THR A 681 20.33 -32.00 14.16
CA THR A 681 21.79 -32.01 14.00
C THR A 681 22.54 -32.67 15.17
N GLN A 682 21.89 -32.93 16.31
CA GLN A 682 22.51 -33.72 17.36
C GLN A 682 22.65 -35.18 16.88
N PRO A 683 23.91 -35.72 16.81
CA PRO A 683 24.12 -37.10 16.40
C PRO A 683 23.37 -38.02 17.34
N GLY A 684 22.54 -38.88 16.76
CA GLY A 684 21.88 -39.95 17.50
C GLY A 684 22.94 -40.77 18.18
N GLY A 685 22.90 -40.82 19.53
CA GLY A 685 23.63 -41.81 20.23
C GLY A 685 23.28 -43.18 19.65
N VAL A 686 24.32 -43.91 19.30
CA VAL A 686 24.28 -45.29 18.84
C VAL A 686 23.36 -46.07 19.76
N ALA A 687 22.37 -46.71 19.19
CA ALA A 687 21.61 -47.74 19.88
C ALA A 687 22.59 -48.89 20.18
N GLU A 688 22.81 -49.20 21.43
CA GLU A 688 22.96 -50.52 21.93
C GLU A 688 21.67 -50.99 22.60
#